data_9aba4dde8e942cdfbf576b097f13139d
#
_entry.id   9aba4dde8e942cdfbf576b097f13139d
#
_cell.length_a   1.000
_cell.length_b   1.000
_cell.length_c   1.000
_cell.angle_alpha   90.00
_cell.angle_beta   90.00
_cell.angle_gamma   90.00
#
_symmetry.space_group_name_H-M   'P 1'
#
loop_
_entity.id
_entity.type
_entity.pdbx_description
1 polymer ?
#
loop_
_entity_poly.entity_id
_entity_poly.type
_entity_poly.pdbx_seq_one_letter_code
_entity_poly.pdbx_strand_id
1 'polypeptide(L)'
;MAPKLIDSEDLREKICDGLSSALSEDRDKIYEMTLKNVQSVEVVRRVEKDIADKVSDFISEDKDYAAIITVTEDPKRYYPNGNTLSTVLGLVGADNQGLEGLEYLYDDYLTGTAGKLVATKTSIGTSMPFSYERQVDPKDGCTVELTVDLKMQAMLESEINNARVEHNVQNRIAGVIMDVNTGEILAMTSKPDFDPNENYVINDELTLEALAAEFEVGSTEYYKAYNEKFAEYKKNKCLEAYEPGSTFKIFTASMALEENLVSLEETFFCSGHLDIGPTRVNCHKRTGHGSEHLKEGLANSCNPVFMTLGMRIGQEKFYDYLTVFGLRDKTGVGLPGEQTGYHHSLKTMTTLDLAESAFGQTFKITPIQLISGVCSVINGGNYMQPYIVRSITDSDGNTVVSNKPTVVRQTVSDETSAIMREYLEFTADSSEKSHVDGYRIGGKTGTSQKLDTRVGQEDNDKRIASYVCFAPADDPQIAVLVVVDEPDSEVQYGSYIAAPLGTSIIVQALNQLGIYSTAENADRTTVPYVGEMTVDEAAKKIVADGLQVKVVGKGETVVSQLPAANTTISVGSTVLLYTEEGEHETTTVVPNLEGKTPAECNQLLTNSELNIEILGSNESVTPITGSGVVAYYQSVSPGETVEKMTTVQVRFKKVAKSGRVYSTQNNGK
;
A
#
# COMPACT_ATOMS: atom_id res chain seq x y z
N MET A 1 36.49 -18.90 -13.31
CA MET A 1 37.53 -19.96 -13.31
C MET A 1 37.92 -20.29 -14.75
N ALA A 2 39.20 -20.53 -15.03
CA ALA A 2 39.74 -20.86 -16.37
C ALA A 2 40.12 -22.33 -16.49
N PRO A 3 39.24 -23.25 -16.89
CA PRO A 3 39.47 -24.70 -16.88
C PRO A 3 40.69 -25.14 -17.73
N LYS A 4 40.95 -24.46 -18.84
CA LYS A 4 42.08 -24.78 -19.75
C LYS A 4 43.44 -24.54 -19.14
N LEU A 5 43.56 -23.79 -18.08
CA LEU A 5 44.81 -23.52 -17.39
C LEU A 5 45.14 -24.57 -16.29
N ILE A 6 44.21 -25.49 -16.00
CA ILE A 6 44.41 -26.57 -15.06
C ILE A 6 45.13 -27.70 -15.79
N ASP A 7 46.44 -27.86 -15.53
CA ASP A 7 47.36 -28.77 -16.25
C ASP A 7 47.59 -30.12 -15.57
N SER A 8 47.16 -30.26 -14.30
CA SER A 8 47.33 -31.50 -13.53
C SER A 8 46.10 -31.84 -12.69
N GLU A 9 45.95 -33.14 -12.40
CA GLU A 9 44.87 -33.62 -11.54
C GLU A 9 45.02 -33.16 -10.09
N ASP A 10 46.24 -33.10 -9.56
CA ASP A 10 46.50 -32.60 -8.22
C ASP A 10 46.10 -31.14 -8.03
N LEU A 11 46.36 -30.31 -9.06
CA LEU A 11 45.93 -28.92 -9.07
C LEU A 11 44.38 -28.80 -9.16
N ARG A 12 43.75 -29.67 -9.95
CA ARG A 12 42.29 -29.74 -10.08
C ARG A 12 41.63 -30.06 -8.73
N GLU A 13 42.08 -31.11 -8.07
CA GLU A 13 41.57 -31.53 -6.75
C GLU A 13 41.67 -30.38 -5.73
N LYS A 14 42.83 -29.72 -5.64
CA LYS A 14 43.07 -28.61 -4.72
C LYS A 14 42.15 -27.42 -4.99
N ILE A 15 41.92 -27.07 -6.28
CA ILE A 15 41.02 -26.01 -6.66
C ILE A 15 39.57 -26.37 -6.29
N CYS A 16 39.17 -27.63 -6.53
CA CYS A 16 37.81 -28.08 -6.18
C CYS A 16 37.58 -28.06 -4.66
N ASP A 17 38.54 -28.54 -3.88
CA ASP A 17 38.46 -28.55 -2.42
C ASP A 17 38.41 -27.13 -1.83
N GLY A 18 39.30 -26.24 -2.31
CA GLY A 18 39.35 -24.86 -1.85
C GLY A 18 38.10 -24.06 -2.21
N LEU A 19 37.63 -24.14 -3.46
CA LEU A 19 36.41 -23.46 -3.88
C LEU A 19 35.14 -24.03 -3.21
N SER A 20 35.05 -25.35 -3.08
CA SER A 20 33.94 -26.00 -2.34
C SER A 20 33.88 -25.53 -0.90
N SER A 21 35.04 -25.47 -0.21
CA SER A 21 35.13 -24.98 1.16
C SER A 21 34.75 -23.48 1.28
N ALA A 22 35.28 -22.65 0.40
CA ALA A 22 35.05 -21.19 0.46
C ALA A 22 33.62 -20.80 0.08
N LEU A 23 33.04 -21.45 -0.94
CA LEU A 23 31.72 -21.14 -1.51
C LEU A 23 30.58 -21.94 -0.84
N SER A 24 30.90 -22.99 -0.06
CA SER A 24 29.94 -23.99 0.45
C SER A 24 29.11 -24.65 -0.68
N GLU A 25 29.72 -24.82 -1.85
CA GLU A 25 29.14 -25.45 -3.03
C GLU A 25 29.59 -26.92 -3.17
N ASP A 26 28.75 -27.70 -3.88
CA ASP A 26 29.03 -29.11 -4.15
C ASP A 26 30.33 -29.27 -4.93
N ARG A 27 31.26 -30.00 -4.33
CA ARG A 27 32.57 -30.26 -4.89
C ARG A 27 32.56 -30.97 -6.25
N ASP A 28 31.67 -31.96 -6.39
CA ASP A 28 31.59 -32.75 -7.63
C ASP A 28 31.05 -31.86 -8.79
N LYS A 29 30.16 -30.94 -8.50
CA LYS A 29 29.67 -29.94 -9.44
C LYS A 29 30.79 -28.99 -9.89
N ILE A 30 31.63 -28.52 -8.96
CA ILE A 30 32.82 -27.72 -9.29
C ILE A 30 33.80 -28.53 -10.13
N TYR A 31 34.01 -29.78 -9.77
CA TYR A 31 34.90 -30.69 -10.52
C TYR A 31 34.43 -30.86 -11.98
N GLU A 32 33.14 -31.09 -12.21
CA GLU A 32 32.57 -31.15 -13.57
C GLU A 32 32.80 -29.86 -14.38
N MET A 33 32.75 -28.70 -13.71
CA MET A 33 33.03 -27.41 -14.36
C MET A 33 34.50 -27.31 -14.77
N THR A 34 35.42 -27.89 -14.05
CA THR A 34 36.86 -27.90 -14.41
C THR A 34 37.18 -28.76 -15.64
N LEU A 35 36.31 -29.72 -15.97
CA LEU A 35 36.46 -30.58 -17.15
C LEU A 35 36.00 -29.95 -18.46
N LYS A 36 35.30 -28.80 -18.38
CA LYS A 36 34.77 -28.12 -19.57
C LYS A 36 35.89 -27.58 -20.45
N ASN A 37 35.84 -27.84 -21.77
CA ASN A 37 36.79 -27.32 -22.73
C ASN A 37 36.47 -25.88 -23.16
N VAL A 38 36.44 -24.96 -22.20
CA VAL A 38 36.15 -23.53 -22.40
C VAL A 38 37.27 -22.67 -21.80
N GLN A 39 37.40 -21.42 -22.26
CA GLN A 39 38.41 -20.51 -21.72
C GLN A 39 38.06 -20.02 -20.30
N SER A 40 36.78 -19.85 -20.04
CA SER A 40 36.27 -19.40 -18.73
C SER A 40 34.95 -20.06 -18.46
N VAL A 41 34.72 -20.43 -17.17
CA VAL A 41 33.44 -20.88 -16.64
C VAL A 41 33.14 -20.10 -15.37
N GLU A 42 31.91 -19.67 -15.24
CA GLU A 42 31.41 -19.05 -14.03
C GLU A 42 31.07 -20.15 -13.03
N VAL A 43 31.61 -20.05 -11.82
CA VAL A 43 31.39 -21.06 -10.75
C VAL A 43 30.14 -20.69 -9.95
N VAL A 44 30.12 -19.49 -9.40
CA VAL A 44 28.99 -18.93 -8.66
C VAL A 44 28.91 -17.43 -8.94
N ARG A 45 27.71 -16.87 -8.99
CA ARG A 45 27.48 -15.43 -9.11
C ARG A 45 26.98 -14.83 -7.82
N ARG A 46 27.26 -13.54 -7.60
CA ARG A 46 26.65 -12.68 -6.57
C ARG A 46 26.80 -13.22 -5.16
N VAL A 47 27.93 -13.78 -4.86
CA VAL A 47 28.27 -14.16 -3.48
C VAL A 47 28.43 -12.91 -2.61
N GLU A 48 28.10 -13.02 -1.34
CA GLU A 48 28.32 -11.94 -0.38
C GLU A 48 29.82 -11.66 -0.21
N LYS A 49 30.14 -10.45 0.24
CA LYS A 49 31.52 -9.98 0.34
C LYS A 49 32.41 -10.88 1.19
N ASP A 50 31.91 -11.36 2.31
CA ASP A 50 32.64 -12.27 3.22
C ASP A 50 33.02 -13.61 2.55
N ILE A 51 32.17 -14.11 1.64
CA ILE A 51 32.45 -15.31 0.82
C ILE A 51 33.45 -14.96 -0.29
N ALA A 52 33.32 -13.83 -0.94
CA ALA A 52 34.27 -13.37 -1.94
C ALA A 52 35.67 -13.14 -1.34
N ASP A 53 35.74 -12.62 -0.10
CA ASP A 53 36.98 -12.44 0.65
C ASP A 53 37.64 -13.80 0.94
N LYS A 54 36.87 -14.84 1.38
CA LYS A 54 37.40 -16.20 1.55
C LYS A 54 37.97 -16.81 0.27
N VAL A 55 37.29 -16.59 -0.86
CA VAL A 55 37.80 -17.04 -2.18
C VAL A 55 39.07 -16.27 -2.53
N SER A 56 39.15 -14.98 -2.24
CA SER A 56 40.35 -14.16 -2.48
C SER A 56 41.51 -14.55 -1.62
N ASP A 57 41.27 -14.91 -0.36
CA ASP A 57 42.29 -15.49 0.55
C ASP A 57 42.83 -16.80 -0.01
N PHE A 58 41.93 -17.70 -0.43
CA PHE A 58 42.34 -18.97 -1.06
C PHE A 58 43.18 -18.74 -2.34
N ILE A 59 42.76 -17.79 -3.20
CA ILE A 59 43.51 -17.43 -4.41
C ILE A 59 44.94 -16.95 -4.06
N SER A 60 45.11 -16.26 -2.95
CA SER A 60 46.40 -15.70 -2.52
C SER A 60 47.41 -16.74 -2.03
N GLU A 61 46.96 -17.97 -1.72
CA GLU A 61 47.81 -19.05 -1.25
C GLU A 61 48.79 -19.57 -2.32
N ASP A 62 48.40 -19.51 -3.60
CA ASP A 62 49.23 -20.00 -4.71
C ASP A 62 49.06 -19.15 -5.97
N LYS A 63 50.17 -18.89 -6.67
CA LYS A 63 50.20 -18.13 -7.94
C LYS A 63 49.41 -18.81 -9.07
N ASP A 64 49.35 -20.14 -9.04
CA ASP A 64 48.59 -20.90 -10.03
C ASP A 64 47.12 -20.73 -9.83
N TYR A 65 46.63 -20.59 -8.58
CA TYR A 65 45.22 -20.27 -8.28
C TYR A 65 44.84 -18.88 -8.84
N ALA A 66 45.73 -17.89 -8.62
CA ALA A 66 45.49 -16.53 -9.15
C ALA A 66 45.46 -16.44 -10.69
N ALA A 67 46.14 -17.35 -11.41
CA ALA A 67 46.05 -17.45 -12.85
C ALA A 67 44.74 -18.12 -13.34
N ILE A 68 44.14 -19.00 -12.54
CA ILE A 68 43.02 -19.84 -12.91
C ILE A 68 41.70 -19.26 -12.40
N ILE A 69 41.67 -18.68 -11.20
CA ILE A 69 40.47 -18.19 -10.53
C ILE A 69 40.48 -16.66 -10.52
N THR A 70 39.39 -16.06 -10.90
CA THR A 70 39.22 -14.59 -10.87
C THR A 70 37.94 -14.28 -10.10
N VAL A 71 38.02 -13.36 -9.16
CA VAL A 71 36.87 -12.74 -8.49
C VAL A 71 36.66 -11.38 -9.13
N THR A 72 35.44 -11.09 -9.54
CA THR A 72 35.06 -9.80 -10.15
C THR A 72 33.89 -9.23 -9.38
N GLU A 73 33.85 -7.91 -9.25
CA GLU A 73 32.68 -7.23 -8.71
C GLU A 73 31.48 -7.45 -9.63
N ASP A 74 30.35 -7.87 -9.05
CA ASP A 74 29.08 -8.04 -9.75
C ASP A 74 27.99 -7.34 -8.91
N PRO A 75 27.25 -6.36 -9.46
CA PRO A 75 26.21 -5.67 -8.70
C PRO A 75 25.06 -6.64 -8.37
N LYS A 76 24.60 -6.59 -7.11
CA LYS A 76 23.46 -7.35 -6.61
C LYS A 76 22.38 -6.39 -6.13
N ARG A 77 21.16 -6.55 -6.65
CA ARG A 77 20.01 -5.84 -6.11
C ARG A 77 19.68 -6.39 -4.72
N TYR A 78 19.50 -5.50 -3.77
CA TYR A 78 19.18 -5.83 -2.39
C TYR A 78 17.94 -5.08 -1.91
N TYR A 79 17.03 -5.78 -1.25
CA TYR A 79 15.78 -5.24 -0.72
C TYR A 79 15.84 -5.26 0.82
N PRO A 80 16.25 -4.16 1.46
CA PRO A 80 16.56 -4.13 2.90
C PRO A 80 15.35 -4.40 3.80
N ASN A 81 14.13 -4.16 3.29
CA ASN A 81 12.89 -4.39 4.02
C ASN A 81 12.21 -5.74 3.68
N GLY A 82 12.96 -6.69 3.09
CA GLY A 82 12.44 -8.02 2.74
C GLY A 82 11.25 -7.95 1.79
N ASN A 83 10.13 -8.55 2.18
CA ASN A 83 8.91 -8.64 1.38
C ASN A 83 8.04 -7.36 1.35
N THR A 84 8.46 -6.29 2.06
CA THR A 84 7.72 -5.02 2.04
C THR A 84 7.58 -4.49 0.62
N LEU A 85 6.34 -4.19 0.19
CA LEU A 85 6.02 -3.71 -1.16
C LEU A 85 6.40 -4.67 -2.30
N SER A 86 6.66 -5.95 -2.04
CA SER A 86 7.20 -6.87 -3.05
C SER A 86 6.38 -6.92 -4.35
N THR A 87 5.04 -6.93 -4.26
CA THR A 87 4.14 -6.93 -5.42
C THR A 87 4.08 -5.59 -6.18
N VAL A 88 4.66 -4.52 -5.63
CA VAL A 88 4.82 -3.20 -6.24
C VAL A 88 6.23 -3.05 -6.80
N LEU A 89 7.26 -3.31 -5.98
CA LEU A 89 8.66 -3.22 -6.40
C LEU A 89 8.95 -4.23 -7.51
N GLY A 90 8.46 -5.45 -7.36
CA GLY A 90 8.77 -6.54 -8.26
C GLY A 90 10.12 -7.18 -7.94
N LEU A 91 10.78 -7.72 -8.94
CA LEU A 91 12.05 -8.41 -8.80
C LEU A 91 12.94 -8.25 -10.03
N VAL A 92 14.24 -8.45 -9.84
CA VAL A 92 15.24 -8.45 -10.92
C VAL A 92 15.68 -9.86 -11.28
N GLY A 93 16.07 -10.06 -12.51
CA GLY A 93 16.63 -11.31 -13.03
C GLY A 93 18.12 -11.50 -12.73
N ALA A 94 18.64 -12.60 -13.26
CA ALA A 94 20.05 -12.99 -13.07
C ALA A 94 21.05 -11.97 -13.66
N ASP A 95 20.66 -11.16 -14.62
CA ASP A 95 21.52 -10.14 -15.24
C ASP A 95 21.15 -8.72 -14.79
N ASN A 96 20.52 -8.58 -13.59
CA ASN A 96 20.02 -7.34 -12.98
C ASN A 96 18.93 -6.62 -13.78
N GLN A 97 18.39 -7.22 -14.85
CA GLN A 97 17.25 -6.67 -15.56
C GLN A 97 15.97 -6.76 -14.70
N GLY A 98 15.16 -5.73 -14.73
CA GLY A 98 13.85 -5.74 -14.09
C GLY A 98 12.91 -6.75 -14.77
N LEU A 99 12.27 -7.63 -13.99
CA LEU A 99 11.36 -8.65 -14.52
C LEU A 99 9.90 -8.34 -14.21
N GLU A 100 9.62 -7.73 -13.07
CA GLU A 100 8.29 -7.47 -12.56
C GLU A 100 8.24 -6.11 -11.85
N GLY A 101 7.05 -5.56 -11.64
CA GLY A 101 6.82 -4.36 -10.83
C GLY A 101 7.52 -3.11 -11.34
N LEU A 102 7.91 -2.24 -10.41
CA LEU A 102 8.63 -1.01 -10.72
C LEU A 102 10.05 -1.27 -11.24
N GLU A 103 10.69 -2.36 -10.80
CA GLU A 103 11.99 -2.79 -11.34
C GLU A 103 11.91 -3.00 -12.85
N TYR A 104 10.85 -3.63 -13.36
CA TYR A 104 10.62 -3.80 -14.80
C TYR A 104 10.25 -2.49 -15.48
N LEU A 105 9.33 -1.72 -14.90
CA LEU A 105 8.82 -0.51 -15.57
C LEU A 105 9.87 0.58 -15.69
N TYR A 106 10.79 0.67 -14.72
CA TYR A 106 11.84 1.70 -14.67
C TYR A 106 13.23 1.13 -14.89
N ASP A 107 13.36 -0.06 -15.50
CA ASP A 107 14.64 -0.72 -15.75
C ASP A 107 15.62 0.19 -16.53
N ASP A 108 15.15 0.90 -17.56
CA ASP A 108 15.94 1.85 -18.33
C ASP A 108 16.51 3.03 -17.49
N TYR A 109 15.84 3.38 -16.40
CA TYR A 109 16.32 4.42 -15.48
C TYR A 109 17.22 3.83 -14.38
N LEU A 110 16.85 2.67 -13.85
CA LEU A 110 17.54 2.02 -12.73
C LEU A 110 18.86 1.38 -13.18
N THR A 111 18.91 0.86 -14.40
CA THR A 111 20.12 0.30 -15.01
C THR A 111 21.02 1.43 -15.49
N GLY A 112 22.12 1.69 -14.85
CA GLY A 112 23.10 2.68 -15.28
C GLY A 112 23.74 2.35 -16.63
N THR A 113 24.77 3.04 -16.98
CA THR A 113 25.56 2.76 -18.19
C THR A 113 26.87 2.10 -17.80
N ALA A 114 27.09 0.87 -18.30
CA ALA A 114 28.33 0.16 -18.06
C ALA A 114 29.55 0.93 -18.63
N GLY A 115 30.60 1.01 -17.85
CA GLY A 115 31.89 1.55 -18.31
C GLY A 115 32.45 0.72 -19.46
N LYS A 116 33.25 1.34 -20.34
CA LYS A 116 33.88 0.68 -21.49
C LYS A 116 35.37 0.95 -21.47
N LEU A 117 36.14 -0.14 -21.55
CA LEU A 117 37.57 -0.05 -21.83
C LEU A 117 37.78 -0.48 -23.27
N VAL A 118 38.14 0.48 -24.10
CA VAL A 118 38.53 0.23 -25.51
C VAL A 118 40.02 0.16 -25.57
N ALA A 119 40.58 -1.05 -25.70
CA ALA A 119 42.01 -1.28 -25.82
C ALA A 119 42.33 -2.03 -27.09
N THR A 120 43.46 -1.66 -27.74
CA THR A 120 43.97 -2.35 -28.91
C THR A 120 44.81 -3.55 -28.46
N LYS A 121 44.43 -4.76 -28.86
CA LYS A 121 45.15 -6.00 -28.54
C LYS A 121 45.73 -6.62 -29.81
N THR A 122 46.86 -7.33 -29.69
CA THR A 122 47.40 -8.17 -30.77
C THR A 122 46.50 -9.38 -31.04
N SER A 123 46.67 -10.06 -32.15
CA SER A 123 45.94 -11.29 -32.49
C SER A 123 46.10 -12.43 -31.46
N ILE A 124 47.08 -12.34 -30.60
CA ILE A 124 47.32 -13.29 -29.48
C ILE A 124 46.94 -12.74 -28.10
N GLY A 125 46.19 -11.58 -28.07
CA GLY A 125 45.61 -11.05 -26.84
C GLY A 125 46.52 -10.19 -25.96
N THR A 126 47.77 -9.95 -26.33
CA THR A 126 48.73 -9.08 -25.62
C THR A 126 48.51 -7.60 -25.97
N SER A 127 48.68 -6.68 -25.01
CA SER A 127 48.60 -5.24 -25.25
C SER A 127 49.70 -4.78 -26.22
N MET A 128 49.38 -3.92 -27.22
CA MET A 128 50.38 -3.34 -28.09
C MET A 128 51.17 -2.24 -27.36
N PRO A 129 52.51 -2.17 -27.56
CA PRO A 129 53.27 -0.99 -27.17
C PRO A 129 52.77 0.22 -27.97
N PHE A 130 52.22 1.24 -27.37
CA PHE A 130 51.47 2.36 -27.95
C PHE A 130 49.98 2.09 -28.19
N SER A 131 49.34 1.24 -27.38
CA SER A 131 47.88 1.04 -27.43
C SER A 131 47.12 2.31 -27.02
N TYR A 132 46.18 2.71 -27.89
CA TYR A 132 45.21 3.74 -27.51
C TYR A 132 44.19 3.07 -26.57
N GLU A 133 44.30 3.36 -25.28
CA GLU A 133 43.30 2.98 -24.31
C GLU A 133 42.37 4.16 -24.07
N ARG A 134 41.09 3.95 -24.28
CA ARG A 134 40.04 4.90 -23.92
C ARG A 134 39.15 4.23 -22.89
N GLN A 135 39.21 4.74 -21.70
CA GLN A 135 38.29 4.37 -20.63
C GLN A 135 37.10 5.33 -20.69
N VAL A 136 35.92 4.77 -20.65
CA VAL A 136 34.65 5.47 -20.36
C VAL A 136 34.19 4.95 -19.04
N ASP A 137 34.09 5.83 -18.05
CA ASP A 137 33.66 5.47 -16.71
C ASP A 137 32.19 5.02 -16.73
N PRO A 138 31.80 4.09 -15.83
CA PRO A 138 30.39 3.73 -15.66
C PRO A 138 29.60 4.92 -15.13
N LYS A 139 28.32 4.95 -15.44
CA LYS A 139 27.38 5.92 -14.90
C LYS A 139 26.29 5.15 -14.13
N ASP A 140 26.10 5.53 -12.87
CA ASP A 140 25.07 4.91 -12.01
C ASP A 140 23.66 5.18 -12.55
N GLY A 141 22.75 4.28 -12.26
CA GLY A 141 21.34 4.44 -12.57
C GLY A 141 20.68 5.54 -11.73
N CYS A 142 19.45 5.86 -12.09
CA CYS A 142 18.64 6.86 -11.40
C CYS A 142 18.07 6.31 -10.07
N THR A 143 17.74 7.23 -9.19
CA THR A 143 16.96 6.95 -7.97
C THR A 143 15.48 7.18 -8.27
N VAL A 144 14.63 6.20 -7.96
CA VAL A 144 13.17 6.31 -8.04
C VAL A 144 12.62 6.53 -6.63
N GLU A 145 12.00 7.68 -6.42
CA GLU A 145 11.33 8.04 -5.17
C GLU A 145 9.84 7.72 -5.26
N LEU A 146 9.32 6.99 -4.27
CA LEU A 146 7.91 6.62 -4.20
C LEU A 146 7.12 7.61 -3.34
N THR A 147 5.79 7.61 -3.52
CA THR A 147 4.83 8.34 -2.67
C THR A 147 4.55 7.60 -1.36
N VAL A 148 4.99 6.35 -1.26
CA VAL A 148 4.69 5.45 -0.14
C VAL A 148 5.30 5.96 1.16
N ASP A 149 4.46 6.03 2.20
CA ASP A 149 4.91 6.19 3.58
C ASP A 149 5.24 4.82 4.18
N LEU A 150 6.49 4.62 4.58
CA LEU A 150 6.98 3.32 5.05
C LEU A 150 6.27 2.85 6.34
N LYS A 151 5.85 3.77 7.21
CA LYS A 151 5.12 3.42 8.45
C LYS A 151 3.69 2.98 8.12
N MET A 152 3.00 3.71 7.23
CA MET A 152 1.68 3.32 6.74
C MET A 152 1.73 1.99 6.01
N GLN A 153 2.80 1.76 5.23
CA GLN A 153 2.99 0.49 4.52
C GLN A 153 3.17 -0.68 5.49
N ALA A 154 4.06 -0.55 6.46
CA ALA A 154 4.30 -1.60 7.47
C ALA A 154 3.04 -1.90 8.29
N MET A 155 2.30 -0.87 8.69
CA MET A 155 1.02 -1.00 9.38
C MET A 155 -0.01 -1.72 8.51
N LEU A 156 -0.18 -1.29 7.25
CA LEU A 156 -1.13 -1.91 6.32
C LEU A 156 -0.80 -3.39 6.10
N GLU A 157 0.47 -3.74 5.89
CA GLU A 157 0.90 -5.14 5.70
C GLU A 157 0.62 -5.99 6.92
N SER A 158 0.88 -5.47 8.11
CA SER A 158 0.60 -6.16 9.37
C SER A 158 -0.90 -6.45 9.54
N GLU A 159 -1.75 -5.45 9.37
CA GLU A 159 -3.21 -5.59 9.49
C GLU A 159 -3.78 -6.57 8.45
N ILE A 160 -3.34 -6.45 7.20
CA ILE A 160 -3.75 -7.32 6.11
C ILE A 160 -3.30 -8.78 6.34
N ASN A 161 -2.08 -8.99 6.84
CA ASN A 161 -1.59 -10.33 7.13
C ASN A 161 -2.32 -10.96 8.33
N ASN A 162 -2.58 -10.19 9.38
CA ASN A 162 -3.35 -10.66 10.54
C ASN A 162 -4.77 -11.07 10.13
N ALA A 163 -5.46 -10.24 9.35
CA ALA A 163 -6.80 -10.57 8.84
C ALA A 163 -6.79 -11.79 7.91
N ARG A 164 -5.73 -11.99 7.13
CA ARG A 164 -5.57 -13.17 6.28
C ARG A 164 -5.56 -14.46 7.11
N VAL A 165 -4.80 -14.46 8.20
CA VAL A 165 -4.69 -15.61 9.10
C VAL A 165 -5.99 -15.81 9.89
N GLU A 166 -6.54 -14.74 10.48
CA GLU A 166 -7.75 -14.78 11.29
C GLU A 166 -8.97 -15.33 10.52
N HIS A 167 -9.11 -14.92 9.26
CA HIS A 167 -10.25 -15.31 8.41
C HIS A 167 -9.93 -16.45 7.45
N ASN A 168 -8.79 -17.13 7.61
CA ASN A 168 -8.34 -18.25 6.77
C ASN A 168 -8.59 -17.99 5.27
N VAL A 169 -8.08 -16.86 4.76
CA VAL A 169 -8.36 -16.39 3.40
C VAL A 169 -7.74 -17.34 2.38
N GLN A 170 -8.59 -18.00 1.59
CA GLN A 170 -8.21 -19.09 0.68
C GLN A 170 -7.59 -18.60 -0.63
N ASN A 171 -7.93 -17.39 -1.08
CA ASN A 171 -7.31 -16.81 -2.26
C ASN A 171 -6.32 -15.72 -1.84
N ARG A 172 -6.68 -14.44 -1.94
CA ARG A 172 -5.77 -13.33 -1.63
C ARG A 172 -6.50 -12.21 -0.91
N ILE A 173 -5.77 -11.44 -0.15
CA ILE A 173 -6.25 -10.25 0.52
C ILE A 173 -5.40 -9.06 0.07
N ALA A 174 -6.01 -7.90 -0.11
CA ALA A 174 -5.33 -6.69 -0.55
C ALA A 174 -5.83 -5.46 0.19
N GLY A 175 -4.94 -4.47 0.31
CA GLY A 175 -5.25 -3.17 0.88
C GLY A 175 -4.52 -2.05 0.14
N VAL A 176 -5.15 -0.88 0.09
CA VAL A 176 -4.56 0.34 -0.45
C VAL A 176 -4.98 1.54 0.39
N ILE A 177 -4.03 2.44 0.66
CA ILE A 177 -4.23 3.74 1.30
C ILE A 177 -3.87 4.80 0.28
N MET A 178 -4.78 5.74 0.03
CA MET A 178 -4.64 6.80 -0.96
C MET A 178 -4.93 8.17 -0.36
N ASP A 179 -4.09 9.14 -0.66
CA ASP A 179 -4.38 10.55 -0.38
C ASP A 179 -5.50 11.04 -1.31
N VAL A 180 -6.60 11.50 -0.71
CA VAL A 180 -7.84 11.87 -1.41
C VAL A 180 -7.66 13.11 -2.30
N ASN A 181 -6.75 14.01 -1.92
CA ASN A 181 -6.59 15.32 -2.54
C ASN A 181 -5.46 15.38 -3.56
N THR A 182 -4.49 14.46 -3.47
CA THR A 182 -3.32 14.43 -4.36
C THR A 182 -3.33 13.27 -5.35
N GLY A 183 -3.98 12.16 -5.00
CA GLY A 183 -3.92 10.91 -5.75
C GLY A 183 -2.68 10.07 -5.46
N GLU A 184 -1.86 10.45 -4.47
CA GLU A 184 -0.70 9.67 -4.03
C GLU A 184 -1.13 8.35 -3.40
N ILE A 185 -0.49 7.26 -3.80
CA ILE A 185 -0.62 5.97 -3.14
C ILE A 185 0.34 5.96 -1.95
N LEU A 186 -0.20 6.05 -0.75
CA LEU A 186 0.57 6.11 0.50
C LEU A 186 0.99 4.72 1.00
N ALA A 187 0.19 3.70 0.71
CA ALA A 187 0.51 2.30 0.98
C ALA A 187 -0.31 1.38 0.06
N MET A 188 0.26 0.24 -0.32
CA MET A 188 -0.41 -0.77 -1.14
C MET A 188 0.20 -2.15 -0.87
N THR A 189 -0.65 -3.15 -0.62
CA THR A 189 -0.20 -4.53 -0.39
C THR A 189 -1.17 -5.57 -0.91
N SER A 190 -0.63 -6.75 -1.18
CA SER A 190 -1.38 -7.98 -1.49
C SER A 190 -0.70 -9.14 -0.78
N LYS A 191 -1.47 -9.94 -0.03
CA LYS A 191 -0.95 -11.13 0.66
C LYS A 191 -1.72 -12.40 0.22
N PRO A 192 -1.07 -13.57 0.15
CA PRO A 192 0.36 -13.79 0.32
C PRO A 192 1.19 -13.11 -0.76
N ASP A 193 2.45 -12.82 -0.45
CA ASP A 193 3.44 -12.22 -1.31
C ASP A 193 4.77 -12.99 -1.27
N PHE A 194 5.88 -12.39 -1.70
CA PHE A 194 7.19 -13.04 -1.79
C PHE A 194 8.30 -12.10 -1.30
N ASP A 195 9.46 -12.65 -0.95
CA ASP A 195 10.67 -11.84 -0.70
C ASP A 195 11.47 -11.69 -2.00
N PRO A 196 11.68 -10.46 -2.51
CA PRO A 196 12.47 -10.24 -3.72
C PRO A 196 13.96 -10.62 -3.57
N ASN A 197 14.47 -10.76 -2.35
CA ASN A 197 15.82 -11.28 -2.09
C ASN A 197 15.92 -12.79 -2.33
N GLU A 198 14.78 -13.51 -2.17
CA GLU A 198 14.69 -14.96 -2.29
C GLU A 198 13.84 -15.34 -3.53
N ASN A 199 14.38 -15.10 -4.73
CA ASN A 199 13.66 -15.37 -5.96
C ASN A 199 13.20 -16.83 -6.05
N TYR A 200 11.93 -17.01 -6.41
CA TYR A 200 11.26 -18.30 -6.60
C TYR A 200 11.01 -19.11 -5.32
N VAL A 201 11.06 -18.49 -4.13
CA VAL A 201 10.73 -19.13 -2.86
C VAL A 201 9.36 -18.66 -2.36
N ILE A 202 8.49 -19.61 -2.03
CA ILE A 202 7.25 -19.36 -1.28
C ILE A 202 7.60 -19.43 0.21
N ASN A 203 7.50 -18.30 0.91
CA ASN A 203 7.78 -18.18 2.34
C ASN A 203 6.52 -18.35 3.20
N ASP A 204 5.36 -18.61 2.57
CA ASP A 204 4.07 -18.77 3.23
C ASP A 204 3.85 -20.23 3.67
N GLU A 205 3.99 -20.47 4.98
CA GLU A 205 3.87 -21.82 5.58
C GLU A 205 2.50 -22.45 5.28
N LEU A 206 1.40 -21.69 5.38
CA LEU A 206 0.06 -22.20 5.12
C LEU A 206 -0.08 -22.74 3.70
N THR A 207 0.49 -22.06 2.73
CA THR A 207 0.49 -22.54 1.33
C THR A 207 1.37 -23.77 1.15
N LEU A 208 2.54 -23.82 1.78
CA LEU A 208 3.40 -25.00 1.68
C LEU A 208 2.75 -26.23 2.31
N GLU A 209 2.10 -26.07 3.46
CA GLU A 209 1.31 -27.12 4.11
C GLU A 209 0.15 -27.60 3.23
N ALA A 210 -0.61 -26.68 2.62
CA ALA A 210 -1.70 -27.02 1.70
C ALA A 210 -1.21 -27.78 0.47
N LEU A 211 -0.11 -27.33 -0.13
CA LEU A 211 0.53 -28.04 -1.26
C LEU A 211 1.02 -29.43 -0.89
N ALA A 212 1.63 -29.57 0.29
CA ALA A 212 2.12 -30.87 0.78
C ALA A 212 0.99 -31.83 1.18
N ALA A 213 -0.20 -31.30 1.52
CA ALA A 213 -1.38 -32.12 1.80
C ALA A 213 -2.04 -32.65 0.52
N GLU A 214 -1.93 -31.92 -0.60
CA GLU A 214 -2.57 -32.28 -1.88
C GLU A 214 -1.63 -33.08 -2.80
N PHE A 215 -0.33 -32.77 -2.78
CA PHE A 215 0.67 -33.37 -3.68
C PHE A 215 1.85 -33.96 -2.89
N GLU A 216 2.44 -35.04 -3.42
CA GLU A 216 3.69 -35.59 -2.87
C GLU A 216 4.84 -34.59 -3.09
N VAL A 217 5.46 -34.15 -2.00
CA VAL A 217 6.58 -33.19 -2.04
C VAL A 217 7.72 -33.74 -2.90
N GLY A 218 8.17 -32.96 -3.87
CA GLY A 218 9.21 -33.35 -4.83
C GLY A 218 8.65 -33.96 -6.13
N SER A 219 7.34 -34.23 -6.23
CA SER A 219 6.71 -34.70 -7.48
C SER A 219 6.63 -33.57 -8.53
N THR A 220 6.45 -33.96 -9.79
CA THR A 220 6.25 -33.01 -10.90
C THR A 220 4.99 -32.18 -10.68
N GLU A 221 3.92 -32.79 -10.17
CA GLU A 221 2.64 -32.18 -9.86
C GLU A 221 2.79 -31.14 -8.73
N TYR A 222 3.56 -31.47 -7.68
CA TYR A 222 3.89 -30.53 -6.61
C TYR A 222 4.62 -29.29 -7.13
N TYR A 223 5.68 -29.46 -7.93
CA TYR A 223 6.42 -28.33 -8.46
C TYR A 223 5.60 -27.50 -9.47
N LYS A 224 4.71 -28.12 -10.21
CA LYS A 224 3.78 -27.42 -11.10
C LYS A 224 2.85 -26.52 -10.27
N ALA A 225 2.17 -27.06 -9.26
CA ALA A 225 1.27 -26.32 -8.39
C ALA A 225 2.02 -25.23 -7.60
N TYR A 226 3.23 -25.51 -7.12
CA TYR A 226 4.12 -24.54 -6.47
C TYR A 226 4.41 -23.33 -7.37
N ASN A 227 4.82 -23.58 -8.61
CA ASN A 227 5.14 -22.50 -9.56
C ASN A 227 3.89 -21.69 -9.94
N GLU A 228 2.72 -22.31 -10.05
CA GLU A 228 1.45 -21.62 -10.30
C GLU A 228 1.11 -20.70 -9.10
N LYS A 229 1.26 -21.18 -7.87
CA LYS A 229 1.05 -20.36 -6.66
C LYS A 229 2.05 -19.21 -6.56
N PHE A 230 3.32 -19.46 -6.82
CA PHE A 230 4.33 -18.40 -6.83
C PHE A 230 4.02 -17.33 -7.89
N ALA A 231 3.58 -17.74 -9.08
CA ALA A 231 3.15 -16.80 -10.13
C ALA A 231 1.94 -15.93 -9.70
N GLU A 232 1.03 -16.49 -8.88
CA GLU A 232 -0.08 -15.72 -8.30
C GLU A 232 0.44 -14.70 -7.24
N TYR A 233 1.42 -15.06 -6.41
CA TYR A 233 1.96 -14.19 -5.36
C TYR A 233 2.68 -12.96 -5.90
N LYS A 234 3.22 -13.04 -7.11
CA LYS A 234 3.84 -11.90 -7.79
C LYS A 234 2.83 -10.86 -8.31
N LYS A 235 1.57 -11.24 -8.48
CA LYS A 235 0.53 -10.33 -8.97
C LYS A 235 0.04 -9.41 -7.86
N ASN A 236 -0.14 -8.14 -8.19
CA ASN A 236 -0.75 -7.18 -7.28
C ASN A 236 -2.29 -7.23 -7.38
N LYS A 237 -2.96 -7.71 -6.34
CA LYS A 237 -4.42 -7.85 -6.31
C LYS A 237 -5.15 -6.50 -6.42
N CYS A 238 -4.52 -5.40 -6.05
CA CYS A 238 -5.10 -4.07 -6.22
C CYS A 238 -5.28 -3.67 -7.70
N LEU A 239 -4.58 -4.35 -8.61
CA LEU A 239 -4.62 -4.12 -10.05
C LEU A 239 -5.47 -5.15 -10.81
N GLU A 240 -5.98 -6.17 -10.13
CA GLU A 240 -6.82 -7.23 -10.71
C GLU A 240 -8.30 -6.90 -10.56
N ALA A 241 -9.07 -7.18 -11.60
CA ALA A 241 -10.49 -6.88 -11.64
C ALA A 241 -11.32 -7.88 -10.83
N TYR A 242 -12.23 -7.37 -10.00
CA TYR A 242 -13.19 -8.13 -9.19
C TYR A 242 -14.58 -7.50 -9.27
N GLU A 243 -15.62 -8.20 -8.82
CA GLU A 243 -16.96 -7.63 -8.67
C GLU A 243 -17.01 -6.73 -7.43
N PRO A 244 -17.26 -5.41 -7.57
CA PRO A 244 -17.20 -4.47 -6.45
C PRO A 244 -18.33 -4.67 -5.42
N GLY A 245 -19.43 -5.30 -5.84
CA GLY A 245 -20.61 -5.45 -5.00
C GLY A 245 -21.15 -4.11 -4.53
N SER A 246 -21.69 -4.07 -3.31
CA SER A 246 -22.38 -2.88 -2.79
C SER A 246 -21.51 -1.64 -2.60
N THR A 247 -20.19 -1.70 -2.73
CA THR A 247 -19.35 -0.49 -2.76
C THR A 247 -19.65 0.37 -3.99
N PHE A 248 -20.09 -0.25 -5.08
CA PHE A 248 -20.48 0.46 -6.31
C PHE A 248 -21.70 1.35 -6.12
N LYS A 249 -22.54 1.11 -5.11
CA LYS A 249 -23.72 1.96 -4.79
C LYS A 249 -23.37 3.42 -4.54
N ILE A 250 -22.12 3.70 -4.15
CA ILE A 250 -21.59 5.05 -4.03
C ILE A 250 -21.73 5.79 -5.38
N PHE A 251 -21.32 5.17 -6.47
CA PHE A 251 -21.39 5.76 -7.80
C PHE A 251 -22.83 5.92 -8.28
N THR A 252 -23.66 4.89 -8.09
CA THR A 252 -25.07 4.94 -8.50
C THR A 252 -25.84 6.03 -7.77
N ALA A 253 -25.61 6.20 -6.45
CA ALA A 253 -26.18 7.32 -5.69
C ALA A 253 -25.70 8.68 -6.23
N SER A 254 -24.38 8.79 -6.45
CA SER A 254 -23.77 10.01 -7.00
C SER A 254 -24.33 10.39 -8.37
N MET A 255 -24.47 9.42 -9.29
CA MET A 255 -25.09 9.63 -10.60
C MET A 255 -26.53 10.15 -10.48
N ALA A 256 -27.32 9.52 -9.59
CA ALA A 256 -28.74 9.89 -9.43
C ALA A 256 -28.91 11.29 -8.81
N LEU A 257 -28.05 11.65 -7.87
CA LEU A 257 -28.04 12.98 -7.25
C LEU A 257 -27.58 14.05 -8.26
N GLU A 258 -26.48 13.82 -8.96
CA GLU A 258 -25.90 14.75 -9.93
C GLU A 258 -26.87 15.06 -11.08
N GLU A 259 -27.61 14.04 -11.54
CA GLU A 259 -28.63 14.18 -12.61
C GLU A 259 -30.00 14.64 -12.10
N ASN A 260 -30.14 14.96 -10.81
CA ASN A 260 -31.38 15.33 -10.16
C ASN A 260 -32.54 14.32 -10.40
N LEU A 261 -32.20 13.01 -10.44
CA LEU A 261 -33.18 11.93 -10.64
C LEU A 261 -33.82 11.45 -9.34
N VAL A 262 -33.38 11.99 -8.21
CA VAL A 262 -33.89 11.72 -6.87
C VAL A 262 -33.82 12.98 -6.03
N SER A 263 -34.89 13.26 -5.26
CA SER A 263 -34.85 14.32 -4.24
C SER A 263 -34.45 13.71 -2.87
N LEU A 264 -33.88 14.53 -1.98
CA LEU A 264 -33.46 14.08 -0.64
C LEU A 264 -34.63 13.58 0.22
N GLU A 265 -35.84 14.12 -0.04
CA GLU A 265 -37.09 13.78 0.67
C GLU A 265 -37.85 12.61 0.02
N GLU A 266 -37.38 12.10 -1.10
CA GLU A 266 -38.04 10.99 -1.80
C GLU A 266 -37.87 9.68 -1.03
N THR A 267 -38.97 8.92 -0.92
CA THR A 267 -38.98 7.59 -0.30
C THR A 267 -39.10 6.48 -1.33
N PHE A 268 -38.37 5.41 -1.09
CA PHE A 268 -38.41 4.16 -1.84
C PHE A 268 -39.01 3.07 -0.96
N PHE A 269 -39.70 2.12 -1.58
CA PHE A 269 -40.26 0.98 -0.85
C PHE A 269 -39.55 -0.31 -1.22
N CYS A 270 -38.99 -1.01 -0.25
CA CYS A 270 -38.35 -2.31 -0.40
C CYS A 270 -39.21 -3.42 0.21
N SER A 271 -39.77 -4.28 -0.63
CA SER A 271 -40.51 -5.48 -0.25
C SER A 271 -39.62 -6.73 -0.05
N GLY A 272 -38.27 -6.57 -0.17
CA GLY A 272 -37.33 -7.68 -0.17
C GLY A 272 -36.90 -8.17 -1.55
N HIS A 273 -37.47 -7.62 -2.62
CA HIS A 273 -37.13 -7.89 -4.02
C HIS A 273 -37.64 -6.79 -4.94
N LEU A 274 -37.16 -6.82 -6.19
CA LEU A 274 -37.72 -6.05 -7.31
C LEU A 274 -37.82 -6.98 -8.53
N ASP A 275 -38.96 -6.97 -9.21
CA ASP A 275 -39.17 -7.75 -10.42
C ASP A 275 -38.75 -6.93 -11.64
N ILE A 276 -37.78 -7.44 -12.40
CA ILE A 276 -37.26 -6.83 -13.65
C ILE A 276 -37.72 -7.70 -14.83
N GLY A 277 -38.80 -7.33 -15.45
CA GLY A 277 -39.46 -8.20 -16.42
C GLY A 277 -39.88 -9.54 -15.79
N PRO A 278 -39.45 -10.67 -16.33
CA PRO A 278 -39.76 -11.98 -15.76
C PRO A 278 -38.85 -12.38 -14.58
N THR A 279 -37.76 -11.65 -14.33
CA THR A 279 -36.73 -12.04 -13.37
C THR A 279 -36.93 -11.31 -12.04
N ARG A 280 -36.97 -12.09 -10.97
CA ARG A 280 -36.98 -11.56 -9.60
C ARG A 280 -35.56 -11.40 -9.07
N VAL A 281 -35.17 -10.14 -8.78
CA VAL A 281 -33.88 -9.83 -8.14
C VAL A 281 -34.12 -9.50 -6.67
N ASN A 282 -33.43 -10.21 -5.79
CA ASN A 282 -33.68 -10.14 -4.36
C ASN A 282 -32.79 -9.11 -3.65
N CYS A 283 -33.37 -8.49 -2.61
CA CYS A 283 -32.58 -7.79 -1.60
C CYS A 283 -31.92 -8.81 -0.67
N HIS A 284 -30.79 -8.44 -0.03
CA HIS A 284 -30.16 -9.29 0.99
C HIS A 284 -31.12 -9.49 2.17
N LYS A 285 -31.91 -8.48 2.54
CA LYS A 285 -33.00 -8.60 3.52
C LYS A 285 -34.27 -9.05 2.82
N ARG A 286 -34.55 -10.33 2.83
CA ARG A 286 -35.68 -10.94 2.12
C ARG A 286 -37.04 -10.47 2.58
N THR A 287 -37.15 -10.01 3.85
CA THR A 287 -38.39 -9.41 4.41
C THR A 287 -38.63 -7.96 4.01
N GLY A 288 -37.66 -7.37 3.32
CA GLY A 288 -37.66 -5.97 2.92
C GLY A 288 -37.26 -4.99 4.01
N HIS A 289 -36.88 -3.77 3.60
CA HIS A 289 -36.54 -2.68 4.48
C HIS A 289 -37.75 -1.78 4.79
N GLY A 290 -38.84 -1.90 4.00
CA GLY A 290 -39.98 -0.98 4.06
C GLY A 290 -39.69 0.31 3.29
N SER A 291 -40.25 1.42 3.79
CA SER A 291 -40.02 2.75 3.22
C SER A 291 -38.75 3.36 3.78
N GLU A 292 -37.86 3.81 2.91
CA GLU A 292 -36.57 4.42 3.27
C GLU A 292 -36.20 5.52 2.27
N HIS A 293 -35.50 6.56 2.72
CA HIS A 293 -34.89 7.56 1.83
C HIS A 293 -33.61 7.01 1.21
N LEU A 294 -33.01 7.75 0.29
CA LEU A 294 -31.74 7.33 -0.35
C LEU A 294 -30.61 7.12 0.69
N LYS A 295 -30.55 7.98 1.71
CA LYS A 295 -29.57 7.89 2.80
C LYS A 295 -29.65 6.56 3.55
N GLU A 296 -30.86 6.18 4.00
CA GLU A 296 -31.09 4.90 4.66
C GLU A 296 -30.92 3.73 3.67
N GLY A 297 -31.34 3.89 2.42
CA GLY A 297 -31.15 2.88 1.36
C GLY A 297 -29.66 2.56 1.10
N LEU A 298 -28.80 3.58 1.20
CA LEU A 298 -27.35 3.41 1.10
C LEU A 298 -26.79 2.71 2.36
N ALA A 299 -27.18 3.15 3.54
CA ALA A 299 -26.78 2.56 4.82
C ALA A 299 -27.23 1.09 4.95
N ASN A 300 -28.49 0.82 4.65
CA ASN A 300 -29.07 -0.53 4.62
C ASN A 300 -28.60 -1.35 3.42
N SER A 301 -27.82 -0.78 2.50
CA SER A 301 -27.39 -1.46 1.29
C SER A 301 -28.52 -2.09 0.47
N CYS A 302 -29.65 -1.39 0.34
CA CYS A 302 -30.91 -1.88 -0.23
C CYS A 302 -30.81 -2.05 -1.75
N ASN A 303 -30.84 -3.28 -2.29
CA ASN A 303 -30.77 -3.52 -3.73
C ASN A 303 -31.93 -2.91 -4.52
N PRO A 304 -33.23 -3.04 -4.11
CA PRO A 304 -34.36 -2.41 -4.80
C PRO A 304 -34.22 -0.92 -5.02
N VAL A 305 -33.70 -0.16 -4.04
CA VAL A 305 -33.45 1.28 -4.20
C VAL A 305 -32.48 1.52 -5.35
N PHE A 306 -31.33 0.84 -5.35
CA PHE A 306 -30.28 1.04 -6.35
C PHE A 306 -30.66 0.52 -7.73
N MET A 307 -31.40 -0.58 -7.83
CA MET A 307 -31.98 -1.03 -9.09
C MET A 307 -32.93 0.04 -9.70
N THR A 308 -33.76 0.63 -8.84
CA THR A 308 -34.69 1.69 -9.27
C THR A 308 -33.92 2.92 -9.78
N LEU A 309 -32.85 3.34 -9.07
CA LEU A 309 -31.99 4.44 -9.50
C LEU A 309 -31.28 4.12 -10.81
N GLY A 310 -30.70 2.91 -10.95
CA GLY A 310 -30.06 2.50 -12.20
C GLY A 310 -30.99 2.56 -13.41
N MET A 311 -32.24 2.11 -13.24
CA MET A 311 -33.25 2.20 -14.31
C MET A 311 -33.63 3.66 -14.63
N ARG A 312 -33.66 4.58 -13.64
CA ARG A 312 -33.89 6.01 -13.87
C ARG A 312 -32.72 6.68 -14.58
N ILE A 313 -31.49 6.34 -14.24
CA ILE A 313 -30.28 6.82 -14.90
C ILE A 313 -30.28 6.39 -16.37
N GLY A 314 -30.68 5.16 -16.64
CA GLY A 314 -30.71 4.57 -17.98
C GLY A 314 -29.33 4.15 -18.49
N GLN A 315 -29.34 3.28 -19.50
CA GLN A 315 -28.13 2.59 -19.98
C GLN A 315 -27.06 3.55 -20.51
N GLU A 316 -27.43 4.57 -21.30
CA GLU A 316 -26.47 5.49 -21.92
C GLU A 316 -25.72 6.30 -20.85
N LYS A 317 -26.46 6.99 -19.98
CA LYS A 317 -25.85 7.78 -18.90
C LYS A 317 -25.04 6.93 -17.94
N PHE A 318 -25.57 5.76 -17.54
CA PHE A 318 -24.85 4.85 -16.68
C PHE A 318 -23.50 4.45 -17.27
N TYR A 319 -23.48 4.13 -18.57
CA TYR A 319 -22.28 3.76 -19.30
C TYR A 319 -21.28 4.92 -19.43
N ASP A 320 -21.75 6.13 -19.64
CA ASP A 320 -20.91 7.34 -19.69
C ASP A 320 -20.28 7.63 -18.34
N TYR A 321 -21.02 7.52 -17.25
CA TYR A 321 -20.50 7.71 -15.90
C TYR A 321 -19.44 6.68 -15.48
N LEU A 322 -19.47 5.45 -16.02
CA LEU A 322 -18.36 4.52 -15.81
C LEU A 322 -17.03 5.10 -16.33
N THR A 323 -17.07 5.85 -17.43
CA THR A 323 -15.88 6.56 -17.96
C THR A 323 -15.55 7.78 -17.10
N VAL A 324 -16.57 8.55 -16.69
CA VAL A 324 -16.41 9.75 -15.87
C VAL A 324 -15.72 9.40 -14.55
N PHE A 325 -16.13 8.31 -13.87
CA PHE A 325 -15.51 7.84 -12.64
C PHE A 325 -14.20 7.02 -12.84
N GLY A 326 -13.72 6.87 -14.09
CA GLY A 326 -12.46 6.16 -14.37
C GLY A 326 -12.54 4.64 -14.22
N LEU A 327 -13.73 4.05 -14.33
CA LEU A 327 -13.96 2.63 -14.06
C LEU A 327 -13.81 1.73 -15.30
N ARG A 328 -13.63 2.32 -16.51
CA ARG A 328 -13.55 1.58 -17.77
C ARG A 328 -12.14 1.42 -18.31
N ASP A 329 -11.29 2.37 -18.03
CA ASP A 329 -9.92 2.41 -18.54
C ASP A 329 -8.93 2.17 -17.40
N LYS A 330 -7.68 1.90 -17.73
CA LYS A 330 -6.61 1.87 -16.74
C LYS A 330 -6.50 3.22 -16.06
N THR A 331 -6.27 3.23 -14.76
CA THR A 331 -6.12 4.48 -14.00
C THR A 331 -4.83 5.22 -14.36
N GLY A 332 -3.82 4.48 -14.83
CA GLY A 332 -2.49 5.03 -15.10
C GLY A 332 -1.68 5.25 -13.81
N VAL A 333 -1.89 4.47 -12.78
CA VAL A 333 -1.18 4.54 -11.50
C VAL A 333 0.34 4.36 -11.63
N GLY A 334 0.81 3.93 -12.78
CA GLY A 334 2.23 3.72 -13.05
C GLY A 334 2.76 2.38 -12.54
N LEU A 335 1.92 1.35 -12.59
CA LEU A 335 2.29 -0.04 -12.25
C LEU A 335 1.98 -0.98 -13.42
N PRO A 336 2.85 -1.95 -13.74
CA PRO A 336 2.55 -2.96 -14.74
C PRO A 336 1.48 -3.93 -14.25
N GLY A 337 0.77 -4.57 -15.19
CA GLY A 337 -0.25 -5.57 -14.86
C GLY A 337 -1.64 -5.01 -14.53
N GLU A 338 -1.83 -3.67 -14.54
CA GLU A 338 -3.15 -3.06 -14.32
C GLU A 338 -4.16 -3.53 -15.37
N GLN A 339 -5.30 -4.08 -14.91
CA GLN A 339 -6.41 -4.53 -15.75
C GLN A 339 -7.42 -3.39 -15.97
N THR A 340 -8.22 -3.49 -17.03
CA THR A 340 -9.30 -2.53 -17.33
C THR A 340 -10.66 -2.96 -16.78
N GLY A 341 -10.74 -4.15 -16.18
CA GLY A 341 -12.03 -4.72 -15.76
C GLY A 341 -12.85 -5.30 -16.93
N TYR A 342 -14.10 -5.60 -16.65
CA TYR A 342 -15.08 -6.09 -17.61
C TYR A 342 -16.41 -5.37 -17.44
N HIS A 343 -16.96 -4.84 -18.50
CA HIS A 343 -18.24 -4.15 -18.53
C HIS A 343 -19.11 -4.61 -19.69
N HIS A 344 -20.43 -4.63 -19.47
CA HIS A 344 -21.36 -4.79 -20.57
C HIS A 344 -21.24 -3.63 -21.56
N SER A 345 -21.25 -3.93 -22.87
CA SER A 345 -21.33 -2.86 -23.87
C SER A 345 -22.76 -2.30 -23.96
N LEU A 346 -22.90 -1.04 -24.36
CA LEU A 346 -24.23 -0.44 -24.59
C LEU A 346 -25.12 -1.29 -25.52
N LYS A 347 -24.53 -2.01 -26.47
CA LYS A 347 -25.28 -2.84 -27.42
C LYS A 347 -25.80 -4.14 -26.81
N THR A 348 -25.15 -4.65 -25.78
CA THR A 348 -25.44 -5.95 -25.16
C THR A 348 -26.10 -5.82 -23.80
N MET A 349 -25.98 -4.67 -23.13
CA MET A 349 -26.58 -4.42 -21.83
C MET A 349 -28.10 -4.53 -21.88
N THR A 350 -28.66 -5.45 -21.12
CA THR A 350 -30.12 -5.57 -20.94
C THR A 350 -30.60 -4.70 -19.78
N THR A 351 -31.91 -4.55 -19.59
CA THR A 351 -32.46 -3.88 -18.41
C THR A 351 -32.09 -4.61 -17.10
N LEU A 352 -31.96 -5.92 -17.14
CA LEU A 352 -31.53 -6.73 -16.01
C LEU A 352 -30.06 -6.45 -15.68
N ASP A 353 -29.18 -6.45 -16.69
CA ASP A 353 -27.76 -6.15 -16.51
C ASP A 353 -27.56 -4.75 -15.91
N LEU A 354 -28.33 -3.75 -16.39
CA LEU A 354 -28.28 -2.39 -15.83
C LEU A 354 -28.73 -2.37 -14.36
N ALA A 355 -29.82 -3.05 -14.03
CA ALA A 355 -30.34 -3.10 -12.68
C ALA A 355 -29.36 -3.81 -11.72
N GLU A 356 -28.72 -4.91 -12.17
CA GLU A 356 -27.71 -5.63 -11.38
C GLU A 356 -26.40 -4.84 -11.28
N SER A 357 -25.98 -4.19 -12.36
CA SER A 357 -24.81 -3.30 -12.35
C SER A 357 -24.98 -2.12 -11.39
N ALA A 358 -26.19 -1.59 -11.22
CA ALA A 358 -26.45 -0.47 -10.34
C ALA A 358 -26.19 -0.75 -8.86
N PHE A 359 -26.13 -2.02 -8.44
CA PHE A 359 -25.70 -2.40 -7.10
C PHE A 359 -24.38 -3.19 -7.06
N GLY A 360 -23.63 -3.20 -8.20
CA GLY A 360 -22.25 -3.66 -8.27
C GLY A 360 -22.06 -5.12 -8.64
N GLN A 361 -22.99 -5.75 -9.36
CA GLN A 361 -22.88 -7.12 -9.85
C GLN A 361 -22.85 -7.17 -11.38
N THR A 362 -22.43 -8.29 -11.95
CA THR A 362 -22.35 -8.58 -13.40
C THR A 362 -21.27 -7.84 -14.19
N PHE A 363 -20.40 -7.12 -13.53
CA PHE A 363 -19.21 -6.48 -14.11
C PHE A 363 -18.04 -6.51 -13.13
N LYS A 364 -16.83 -6.22 -13.60
CA LYS A 364 -15.61 -6.24 -12.79
C LYS A 364 -14.83 -4.93 -12.95
N ILE A 365 -14.29 -4.40 -11.86
CA ILE A 365 -13.36 -3.25 -11.80
C ILE A 365 -12.19 -3.58 -10.88
N THR A 366 -11.08 -2.89 -11.04
CA THR A 366 -9.94 -3.08 -10.13
C THR A 366 -10.11 -2.31 -8.82
N PRO A 367 -9.49 -2.75 -7.72
CA PRO A 367 -9.47 -2.00 -6.48
C PRO A 367 -8.94 -0.58 -6.65
N ILE A 368 -7.90 -0.38 -7.48
CA ILE A 368 -7.36 0.96 -7.72
C ILE A 368 -8.36 1.86 -8.48
N GLN A 369 -9.13 1.32 -9.43
CA GLN A 369 -10.23 2.06 -10.07
C GLN A 369 -11.31 2.44 -9.06
N LEU A 370 -11.71 1.50 -8.19
CA LEU A 370 -12.74 1.75 -7.18
C LEU A 370 -12.34 2.87 -6.23
N ILE A 371 -11.15 2.80 -5.60
CA ILE A 371 -10.72 3.81 -4.64
C ILE A 371 -10.51 5.18 -5.30
N SER A 372 -9.92 5.24 -6.50
CA SER A 372 -9.72 6.50 -7.23
C SER A 372 -11.05 7.17 -7.59
N GLY A 373 -12.03 6.36 -8.03
CA GLY A 373 -13.38 6.85 -8.30
C GLY A 373 -14.08 7.33 -7.01
N VAL A 374 -13.98 6.61 -5.90
CA VAL A 374 -14.55 7.02 -4.61
C VAL A 374 -13.89 8.31 -4.11
N CYS A 375 -12.56 8.44 -4.18
CA CYS A 375 -11.86 9.68 -3.86
C CYS A 375 -12.42 10.86 -4.64
N SER A 376 -12.73 10.68 -5.91
CA SER A 376 -13.32 11.76 -6.71
C SER A 376 -14.73 12.15 -6.27
N VAL A 377 -15.52 11.21 -5.76
CA VAL A 377 -16.86 11.51 -5.21
C VAL A 377 -16.77 12.35 -3.92
N ILE A 378 -15.75 12.15 -3.10
CA ILE A 378 -15.68 12.73 -1.75
C ILE A 378 -14.80 13.98 -1.64
N ASN A 379 -14.02 14.33 -2.67
CA ASN A 379 -13.09 15.48 -2.66
C ASN A 379 -13.59 16.71 -3.45
N GLY A 380 -14.90 16.88 -3.62
CA GLY A 380 -15.47 17.97 -4.42
C GLY A 380 -15.59 17.61 -5.92
N GLY A 381 -15.57 16.34 -6.26
CA GLY A 381 -15.75 15.86 -7.63
C GLY A 381 -14.48 15.81 -8.48
N ASN A 382 -13.31 16.01 -7.91
CA ASN A 382 -12.05 16.04 -8.65
C ASN A 382 -11.47 14.64 -8.80
N TYR A 383 -11.46 14.08 -10.01
CA TYR A 383 -10.74 12.83 -10.28
C TYR A 383 -9.26 13.11 -10.40
N MET A 384 -8.53 12.76 -9.34
CA MET A 384 -7.08 12.87 -9.31
C MET A 384 -6.43 11.73 -10.07
N GLN A 385 -5.35 12.03 -10.83
CA GLN A 385 -4.49 10.99 -11.39
C GLN A 385 -3.82 10.22 -10.26
N PRO A 386 -4.10 8.91 -10.06
CA PRO A 386 -3.37 8.16 -9.06
C PRO A 386 -1.94 7.91 -9.51
N TYR A 387 -0.98 7.97 -8.59
CA TYR A 387 0.43 7.69 -8.86
C TYR A 387 1.17 7.18 -7.63
N ILE A 388 2.20 6.37 -7.86
CA ILE A 388 3.02 5.76 -6.81
C ILE A 388 4.49 6.20 -6.89
N VAL A 389 4.94 6.72 -8.01
CA VAL A 389 6.28 7.29 -8.17
C VAL A 389 6.20 8.80 -8.07
N ARG A 390 6.92 9.40 -7.12
CA ARG A 390 6.98 10.85 -6.89
C ARG A 390 7.97 11.50 -7.83
N SER A 391 9.19 10.99 -7.86
CA SER A 391 10.24 11.56 -8.69
C SER A 391 11.27 10.52 -9.13
N ILE A 392 12.01 10.84 -10.20
CA ILE A 392 13.20 10.12 -10.63
C ILE A 392 14.33 11.14 -10.74
N THR A 393 15.45 10.87 -10.07
CA THR A 393 16.64 11.71 -10.09
C THR A 393 17.84 10.94 -10.62
N ASP A 394 18.68 11.60 -11.43
CA ASP A 394 19.91 10.99 -11.95
C ASP A 394 21.02 10.96 -10.88
N SER A 395 22.13 10.32 -11.19
CA SER A 395 23.29 10.21 -10.31
C SER A 395 23.94 11.55 -9.94
N ASP A 396 23.65 12.62 -10.70
CA ASP A 396 24.11 13.97 -10.44
C ASP A 396 23.13 14.78 -9.55
N GLY A 397 21.98 14.17 -9.18
CA GLY A 397 20.93 14.78 -8.37
C GLY A 397 19.94 15.63 -9.18
N ASN A 398 19.96 15.59 -10.51
CA ASN A 398 19.01 16.31 -11.35
C ASN A 398 17.69 15.52 -11.45
N THR A 399 16.56 16.20 -11.32
CA THR A 399 15.25 15.59 -11.49
C THR A 399 14.98 15.31 -12.97
N VAL A 400 14.81 14.03 -13.31
CA VAL A 400 14.49 13.54 -14.68
C VAL A 400 12.99 13.46 -14.88
N VAL A 401 12.25 12.98 -13.84
CA VAL A 401 10.80 12.88 -13.83
C VAL A 401 10.28 13.44 -12.50
N SER A 402 9.19 14.19 -12.53
CA SER A 402 8.50 14.69 -11.33
C SER A 402 7.00 14.62 -11.56
N ASN A 403 6.33 13.74 -10.83
CA ASN A 403 4.87 13.67 -10.80
C ASN A 403 4.33 14.64 -9.74
N LYS A 404 3.18 15.23 -10.04
CA LYS A 404 2.50 16.21 -9.17
C LYS A 404 1.01 15.91 -9.15
N PRO A 405 0.31 16.28 -8.07
CA PRO A 405 -1.14 16.17 -8.02
C PRO A 405 -1.78 16.80 -9.27
N THR A 406 -2.53 16.00 -10.00
CA THR A 406 -3.15 16.41 -11.27
C THR A 406 -4.60 16.03 -11.28
N VAL A 407 -5.49 17.04 -11.43
CA VAL A 407 -6.91 16.81 -11.67
C VAL A 407 -7.11 16.45 -13.14
N VAL A 408 -7.59 15.24 -13.40
CA VAL A 408 -7.86 14.75 -14.77
C VAL A 408 -9.20 15.28 -15.29
N ARG A 409 -10.22 15.29 -14.42
CA ARG A 409 -11.58 15.74 -14.73
C ARG A 409 -12.41 15.93 -13.47
N GLN A 410 -13.56 16.59 -13.61
CA GLN A 410 -14.60 16.63 -12.58
C GLN A 410 -15.59 15.48 -12.83
N THR A 411 -15.99 14.77 -11.79
CA THR A 411 -16.91 13.62 -11.84
C THR A 411 -18.32 13.98 -11.38
N VAL A 412 -18.42 14.78 -10.33
CA VAL A 412 -19.66 15.29 -9.75
C VAL A 412 -19.45 16.72 -9.27
N SER A 413 -20.54 17.41 -8.96
CA SER A 413 -20.50 18.75 -8.36
C SER A 413 -20.04 18.72 -6.89
N ASP A 414 -19.58 19.88 -6.39
CA ASP A 414 -19.26 20.05 -4.96
C ASP A 414 -20.48 19.74 -4.07
N GLU A 415 -21.70 20.05 -4.54
CA GLU A 415 -22.94 19.80 -3.84
C GLU A 415 -23.21 18.29 -3.71
N THR A 416 -23.14 17.55 -4.81
CA THR A 416 -23.27 16.09 -4.81
C THR A 416 -22.20 15.45 -3.93
N SER A 417 -20.95 15.92 -4.00
CA SER A 417 -19.86 15.46 -3.17
C SER A 417 -20.13 15.65 -1.68
N ALA A 418 -20.65 16.81 -1.28
CA ALA A 418 -20.98 17.11 0.12
C ALA A 418 -22.10 16.19 0.65
N ILE A 419 -23.16 15.97 -0.14
CA ILE A 419 -24.25 15.05 0.20
C ILE A 419 -23.72 13.63 0.35
N MET A 420 -22.87 13.19 -0.57
CA MET A 420 -22.33 11.83 -0.53
C MET A 420 -21.41 11.61 0.67
N ARG A 421 -20.60 12.59 1.08
CA ARG A 421 -19.82 12.51 2.33
C ARG A 421 -20.74 12.31 3.54
N GLU A 422 -21.80 13.11 3.65
CA GLU A 422 -22.77 12.99 4.74
C GLU A 422 -23.45 11.60 4.76
N TYR A 423 -23.85 11.09 3.58
CA TYR A 423 -24.52 9.80 3.48
C TYR A 423 -23.59 8.62 3.79
N LEU A 424 -22.33 8.73 3.39
CA LEU A 424 -21.32 7.70 3.68
C LEU A 424 -20.87 7.73 5.14
N GLU A 425 -20.80 8.89 5.78
CA GLU A 425 -20.60 9.02 7.23
C GLU A 425 -21.77 8.36 7.99
N PHE A 426 -23.01 8.72 7.65
CA PHE A 426 -24.19 8.08 8.24
C PHE A 426 -24.18 6.55 8.04
N THR A 427 -23.71 6.09 6.87
CA THR A 427 -23.61 4.65 6.57
C THR A 427 -22.61 3.95 7.50
N ALA A 428 -21.44 4.55 7.74
CA ALA A 428 -20.45 4.00 8.64
C ALA A 428 -20.90 4.05 10.09
N ASP A 429 -21.49 5.16 10.54
CA ASP A 429 -22.02 5.36 11.90
C ASP A 429 -23.19 4.42 12.23
N SER A 430 -23.93 3.96 11.22
CA SER A 430 -25.02 2.99 11.39
C SER A 430 -24.54 1.57 11.73
N SER A 431 -23.24 1.33 11.77
CA SER A 431 -22.62 0.03 12.03
C SER A 431 -21.61 0.12 13.16
N GLU A 432 -21.82 -0.62 14.24
CA GLU A 432 -20.85 -0.77 15.34
C GLU A 432 -19.46 -1.23 14.88
N LYS A 433 -19.36 -1.84 13.71
CA LYS A 433 -18.11 -2.35 13.14
C LYS A 433 -17.30 -1.30 12.37
N SER A 434 -17.93 -0.17 12.04
CA SER A 434 -17.31 0.94 11.28
C SER A 434 -17.29 2.23 12.10
N HIS A 435 -18.10 2.33 13.15
CA HIS A 435 -18.14 3.48 14.05
C HIS A 435 -16.96 3.45 15.02
N VAL A 436 -16.29 4.58 15.19
CA VAL A 436 -15.23 4.77 16.19
C VAL A 436 -15.40 6.12 16.85
N ASP A 437 -15.56 6.11 18.16
CA ASP A 437 -15.78 7.31 18.96
C ASP A 437 -14.66 8.36 18.72
N GLY A 438 -15.07 9.56 18.40
CA GLY A 438 -14.18 10.70 18.20
C GLY A 438 -13.52 10.75 16.82
N TYR A 439 -13.80 9.83 15.91
CA TYR A 439 -13.41 9.92 14.51
C TYR A 439 -14.66 10.03 13.63
N ARG A 440 -14.59 10.90 12.64
CA ARG A 440 -15.60 11.01 11.57
C ARG A 440 -15.17 10.17 10.38
N ILE A 441 -15.74 8.98 10.26
CA ILE A 441 -15.42 8.03 9.19
C ILE A 441 -16.61 7.90 8.26
N GLY A 442 -16.38 8.08 6.95
CA GLY A 442 -17.35 7.71 5.93
C GLY A 442 -16.95 6.38 5.29
N GLY A 443 -17.93 5.55 4.90
CA GLY A 443 -17.56 4.29 4.27
C GLY A 443 -18.73 3.47 3.75
N LYS A 444 -18.39 2.43 2.97
CA LYS A 444 -19.34 1.47 2.40
C LYS A 444 -18.74 0.07 2.29
N THR A 445 -19.45 -0.91 2.82
CA THR A 445 -19.11 -2.33 2.69
C THR A 445 -19.62 -2.90 1.37
N GLY A 446 -18.87 -3.86 0.84
CA GLY A 446 -19.25 -4.70 -0.29
C GLY A 446 -19.21 -6.17 0.07
N THR A 447 -20.11 -6.94 -0.52
CA THR A 447 -20.08 -8.40 -0.54
C THR A 447 -20.55 -8.82 -1.91
N SER A 448 -19.72 -9.52 -2.65
CA SER A 448 -20.05 -10.03 -3.97
C SER A 448 -19.83 -11.53 -4.04
N GLN A 449 -20.63 -12.20 -4.87
CA GLN A 449 -20.42 -13.60 -5.25
C GLN A 449 -19.51 -13.63 -6.48
N LYS A 450 -18.62 -14.59 -6.57
CA LYS A 450 -17.78 -14.75 -7.77
C LYS A 450 -18.61 -15.21 -8.95
N LEU A 451 -18.53 -14.49 -10.09
CA LEU A 451 -19.25 -14.82 -11.32
C LEU A 451 -18.95 -16.24 -11.81
N ASP A 452 -17.70 -16.65 -11.70
CA ASP A 452 -17.20 -17.92 -12.24
C ASP A 452 -17.78 -19.16 -11.52
N THR A 453 -18.39 -18.96 -10.34
CA THR A 453 -18.96 -20.02 -9.51
C THR A 453 -20.48 -20.14 -9.61
N ARG A 454 -21.16 -19.24 -10.34
CA ARG A 454 -22.63 -19.23 -10.47
C ARG A 454 -23.19 -20.27 -11.45
N VAL A 455 -22.35 -20.83 -12.33
CA VAL A 455 -22.76 -21.74 -13.37
C VAL A 455 -22.62 -23.20 -12.91
N GLY A 456 -23.66 -23.74 -12.31
CA GLY A 456 -23.87 -25.19 -12.19
C GLY A 456 -23.18 -25.91 -11.04
N GLN A 457 -22.71 -25.23 -9.97
CA GLN A 457 -22.25 -25.88 -8.74
C GLN A 457 -23.05 -25.35 -7.54
N GLU A 458 -23.90 -26.20 -6.99
CA GLU A 458 -24.80 -25.86 -5.85
C GLU A 458 -24.08 -25.58 -4.52
N ASP A 459 -22.74 -25.79 -4.44
CA ASP A 459 -21.99 -25.77 -3.18
C ASP A 459 -20.84 -24.73 -3.11
N ASN A 460 -20.68 -23.86 -4.11
CA ASN A 460 -19.55 -22.91 -4.13
C ASN A 460 -20.04 -21.47 -3.94
N ASP A 461 -20.43 -21.11 -2.72
CA ASP A 461 -20.83 -19.74 -2.36
C ASP A 461 -19.58 -18.87 -2.05
N LYS A 462 -18.58 -18.93 -2.94
CA LYS A 462 -17.35 -18.13 -2.82
C LYS A 462 -17.65 -16.66 -2.92
N ARG A 463 -17.15 -15.90 -1.94
CA ARG A 463 -17.45 -14.46 -1.78
C ARG A 463 -16.19 -13.63 -1.76
N ILE A 464 -16.38 -12.37 -2.12
CA ILE A 464 -15.38 -11.32 -1.90
C ILE A 464 -16.01 -10.31 -0.94
N ALA A 465 -15.37 -10.12 0.21
CA ALA A 465 -15.72 -9.11 1.18
C ALA A 465 -14.85 -7.87 0.95
N SER A 466 -15.43 -6.68 0.91
CA SER A 466 -14.67 -5.44 0.72
C SER A 466 -15.22 -4.30 1.58
N TYR A 467 -14.38 -3.31 1.86
CA TYR A 467 -14.77 -2.08 2.51
C TYR A 467 -13.92 -0.94 2.00
N VAL A 468 -14.59 0.11 1.54
CA VAL A 468 -13.96 1.40 1.25
C VAL A 468 -14.38 2.39 2.30
N CYS A 469 -13.43 3.07 2.92
CA CYS A 469 -13.68 4.12 3.89
C CYS A 469 -12.72 5.29 3.70
N PHE A 470 -13.08 6.42 4.27
CA PHE A 470 -12.30 7.64 4.21
C PHE A 470 -12.50 8.46 5.49
N ALA A 471 -11.55 9.27 5.80
CA ALA A 471 -11.61 10.16 6.96
C ALA A 471 -10.67 11.37 6.82
N PRO A 472 -10.97 12.49 7.55
CA PRO A 472 -12.25 12.78 8.21
C PRO A 472 -13.40 12.95 7.21
N ALA A 473 -14.64 12.59 7.58
CA ALA A 473 -15.76 12.58 6.62
C ALA A 473 -16.15 13.97 6.08
N ASP A 474 -15.95 15.02 6.87
CA ASP A 474 -16.24 16.41 6.47
C ASP A 474 -15.15 17.03 5.59
N ASP A 475 -13.90 16.58 5.72
CA ASP A 475 -12.76 17.05 4.93
C ASP A 475 -11.77 15.90 4.68
N PRO A 476 -12.09 14.98 3.75
CA PRO A 476 -11.35 13.75 3.54
C PRO A 476 -9.87 14.01 3.21
N GLN A 477 -8.97 13.37 3.99
CA GLN A 477 -7.53 13.40 3.76
C GLN A 477 -7.06 12.10 3.14
N ILE A 478 -7.53 10.98 3.68
CA ILE A 478 -7.14 9.64 3.23
C ILE A 478 -8.37 8.78 2.97
N ALA A 479 -8.21 7.85 2.04
CA ALA A 479 -9.13 6.76 1.79
C ALA A 479 -8.40 5.42 1.90
N VAL A 480 -9.12 4.42 2.41
CA VAL A 480 -8.65 3.04 2.57
C VAL A 480 -9.61 2.12 1.85
N LEU A 481 -9.09 1.19 1.07
CA LEU A 481 -9.86 0.09 0.52
C LEU A 481 -9.21 -1.22 0.93
N VAL A 482 -10.00 -2.14 1.46
CA VAL A 482 -9.59 -3.51 1.72
C VAL A 482 -10.47 -4.49 0.93
N VAL A 483 -9.86 -5.54 0.38
CA VAL A 483 -10.52 -6.57 -0.39
C VAL A 483 -10.05 -7.94 0.10
N VAL A 484 -10.97 -8.73 0.61
CA VAL A 484 -10.74 -10.08 1.14
C VAL A 484 -11.42 -11.08 0.21
N ASP A 485 -10.62 -11.85 -0.53
CA ASP A 485 -11.09 -12.75 -1.58
C ASP A 485 -11.12 -14.19 -1.06
N GLU A 486 -12.31 -14.76 -0.98
CA GLU A 486 -12.60 -16.11 -0.47
C GLU A 486 -12.19 -16.30 1.02
N PRO A 487 -12.73 -15.48 1.95
CA PRO A 487 -12.59 -15.79 3.36
C PRO A 487 -13.31 -17.11 3.70
N ASP A 488 -12.66 -17.97 4.48
CA ASP A 488 -13.22 -19.23 4.97
C ASP A 488 -13.59 -19.09 6.45
N SER A 489 -14.62 -18.30 6.71
CA SER A 489 -15.17 -18.05 8.04
C SER A 489 -16.69 -18.24 8.05
N GLU A 490 -17.28 -18.49 9.23
CA GLU A 490 -18.73 -18.72 9.35
C GLU A 490 -19.56 -17.58 8.77
N VAL A 491 -19.05 -16.35 8.85
CA VAL A 491 -19.70 -15.15 8.33
C VAL A 491 -18.78 -14.48 7.31
N GLN A 492 -19.16 -14.52 6.04
CA GLN A 492 -18.35 -14.04 4.89
C GLN A 492 -18.82 -12.66 4.37
N TYR A 493 -19.43 -11.83 5.21
CA TYR A 493 -19.93 -10.51 4.81
C TYR A 493 -18.88 -9.41 5.03
N GLY A 494 -18.82 -8.44 4.10
CA GLY A 494 -17.94 -7.28 4.20
C GLY A 494 -18.08 -6.49 5.50
N SER A 495 -19.28 -6.42 6.07
CA SER A 495 -19.53 -5.77 7.35
C SER A 495 -18.89 -6.48 8.56
N TYR A 496 -18.60 -7.77 8.46
CA TYR A 496 -17.99 -8.55 9.55
C TYR A 496 -16.49 -8.73 9.41
N ILE A 497 -15.99 -8.75 8.18
CA ILE A 497 -14.58 -9.04 7.88
C ILE A 497 -13.85 -7.76 7.46
N ALA A 498 -14.33 -7.11 6.39
CA ALA A 498 -13.62 -6.00 5.78
C ALA A 498 -13.83 -4.66 6.53
N ALA A 499 -15.01 -4.43 7.15
CA ALA A 499 -15.27 -3.19 7.85
C ALA A 499 -14.40 -3.01 9.11
N PRO A 500 -14.29 -3.98 10.04
CA PRO A 500 -13.38 -3.85 11.17
C PRO A 500 -11.94 -3.63 10.74
N LEU A 501 -11.47 -4.38 9.73
CA LEU A 501 -10.13 -4.27 9.18
C LEU A 501 -9.85 -2.87 8.61
N GLY A 502 -10.70 -2.39 7.70
CA GLY A 502 -10.53 -1.07 7.10
C GLY A 502 -10.66 0.07 8.12
N THR A 503 -11.50 -0.10 9.14
CA THR A 503 -11.67 0.85 10.24
C THR A 503 -10.42 0.89 11.13
N SER A 504 -9.82 -0.26 11.47
CA SER A 504 -8.54 -0.32 12.19
C SER A 504 -7.43 0.40 11.40
N ILE A 505 -7.30 0.10 10.12
CA ILE A 505 -6.30 0.69 9.24
C ILE A 505 -6.46 2.22 9.16
N ILE A 506 -7.68 2.73 8.91
CA ILE A 506 -7.88 4.17 8.73
C ILE A 506 -7.62 4.96 10.01
N VAL A 507 -8.00 4.43 11.19
CA VAL A 507 -7.71 5.04 12.49
C VAL A 507 -6.21 5.13 12.73
N GLN A 508 -5.47 4.05 12.48
CA GLN A 508 -4.02 4.04 12.63
C GLN A 508 -3.34 5.01 11.63
N ALA A 509 -3.83 5.06 10.39
CA ALA A 509 -3.31 5.99 9.38
C ALA A 509 -3.59 7.45 9.75
N LEU A 510 -4.79 7.78 10.29
CA LEU A 510 -5.09 9.12 10.81
C LEU A 510 -4.15 9.51 11.94
N ASN A 511 -3.87 8.60 12.87
CA ASN A 511 -2.93 8.85 13.96
C ASN A 511 -1.52 9.17 13.45
N GLN A 512 -1.08 8.53 12.37
CA GLN A 512 0.21 8.86 11.72
C GLN A 512 0.19 10.23 11.05
N LEU A 513 -0.98 10.68 10.57
CA LEU A 513 -1.17 12.04 10.05
C LEU A 513 -1.33 13.09 11.16
N GLY A 514 -1.33 12.67 12.45
CA GLY A 514 -1.55 13.55 13.59
C GLY A 514 -3.01 13.96 13.77
N ILE A 515 -3.94 13.18 13.22
CA ILE A 515 -5.38 13.37 13.37
C ILE A 515 -5.88 12.34 14.39
N TYR A 516 -6.05 12.78 15.64
CA TYR A 516 -6.41 11.93 16.76
C TYR A 516 -7.90 12.00 17.08
N SER A 517 -8.39 11.01 17.86
CA SER A 517 -9.77 10.99 18.37
C SER A 517 -10.10 12.28 19.14
N THR A 518 -11.31 12.80 18.90
CA THR A 518 -11.86 13.97 19.62
C THR A 518 -12.75 13.58 20.78
N ALA A 519 -12.89 12.28 21.09
CA ALA A 519 -13.65 11.80 22.24
C ALA A 519 -13.04 12.31 23.56
N GLU A 520 -13.87 12.66 24.54
CA GLU A 520 -13.41 13.13 25.87
C GLU A 520 -12.55 12.10 26.62
N ASN A 521 -12.65 10.81 26.23
CA ASN A 521 -11.84 9.70 26.71
C ASN A 521 -10.91 9.19 25.59
N ALA A 522 -10.27 10.09 24.84
CA ALA A 522 -9.24 9.68 23.88
C ALA A 522 -8.31 8.68 24.57
N ASP A 523 -8.10 7.52 23.96
CA ASP A 523 -7.33 6.42 24.53
C ASP A 523 -5.99 6.94 25.04
N ARG A 524 -5.85 6.95 26.36
CA ARG A 524 -4.58 7.25 27.04
C ARG A 524 -3.98 5.94 27.50
N THR A 525 -2.71 5.84 27.34
CA THR A 525 -1.92 4.71 27.80
C THR A 525 -0.79 5.19 28.69
N THR A 526 -0.25 4.27 29.47
CA THR A 526 0.85 4.56 30.38
C THR A 526 2.14 4.09 29.75
N VAL A 527 3.15 4.97 29.70
CA VAL A 527 4.48 4.63 29.18
C VAL A 527 5.06 3.48 30.00
N PRO A 528 5.34 2.32 29.41
CA PRO A 528 5.93 1.19 30.12
C PRO A 528 7.40 1.46 30.48
N TYR A 529 7.89 0.87 31.56
CA TYR A 529 9.32 0.85 31.86
C TYR A 529 10.05 -0.12 30.94
N VAL A 530 11.05 0.35 30.21
CA VAL A 530 11.84 -0.43 29.25
C VAL A 530 13.35 -0.28 29.46
N GLY A 531 13.79 0.31 30.56
CA GLY A 531 15.22 0.40 30.90
C GLY A 531 15.86 -1.00 31.00
N GLU A 532 17.12 -1.11 30.61
CA GLU A 532 17.92 -2.34 30.60
C GLU A 532 17.43 -3.44 29.61
N MET A 533 16.34 -3.20 28.86
CA MET A 533 15.88 -4.11 27.81
C MET A 533 16.71 -3.94 26.53
N THR A 534 16.74 -4.96 25.69
CA THR A 534 17.20 -4.78 24.31
C THR A 534 16.27 -3.82 23.57
N VAL A 535 16.80 -3.12 22.57
CA VAL A 535 16.00 -2.17 21.77
C VAL A 535 14.76 -2.85 21.17
N ASP A 536 14.91 -4.11 20.70
CA ASP A 536 13.82 -4.88 20.11
C ASP A 536 12.73 -5.26 21.12
N GLU A 537 13.12 -5.67 22.33
CA GLU A 537 12.16 -6.00 23.40
C GLU A 537 11.43 -4.74 23.89
N ALA A 538 12.16 -3.63 24.05
CA ALA A 538 11.61 -2.35 24.41
C ALA A 538 10.61 -1.83 23.38
N ALA A 539 10.97 -1.90 22.09
CA ALA A 539 10.10 -1.49 20.99
C ALA A 539 8.81 -2.33 20.96
N LYS A 540 8.90 -3.65 21.06
CA LYS A 540 7.72 -4.52 21.09
C LYS A 540 6.80 -4.19 22.26
N LYS A 541 7.36 -3.91 23.43
CA LYS A 541 6.58 -3.57 24.63
C LYS A 541 5.89 -2.24 24.51
N ILE A 542 6.56 -1.21 23.99
CA ILE A 542 5.99 0.13 23.78
C ILE A 542 4.91 0.11 22.70
N VAL A 543 5.14 -0.61 21.61
CA VAL A 543 4.16 -0.75 20.51
C VAL A 543 2.92 -1.53 20.97
N ALA A 544 3.07 -2.54 21.85
CA ALA A 544 1.94 -3.27 22.42
C ALA A 544 0.99 -2.38 23.23
N ASP A 545 1.51 -1.28 23.81
CA ASP A 545 0.72 -0.28 24.54
C ASP A 545 0.22 0.86 23.62
N GLY A 546 0.29 0.68 22.29
CA GLY A 546 -0.20 1.62 21.28
C GLY A 546 0.68 2.87 21.11
N LEU A 547 1.95 2.84 21.55
CA LEU A 547 2.90 3.94 21.46
C LEU A 547 3.90 3.74 20.33
N GLN A 548 4.52 4.83 19.87
CA GLN A 548 5.58 4.81 18.86
C GLN A 548 6.96 4.86 19.52
N VAL A 549 8.00 4.38 18.82
CA VAL A 549 9.37 4.33 19.31
C VAL A 549 10.29 5.13 18.41
N LYS A 550 11.18 5.93 19.01
CA LYS A 550 12.33 6.54 18.33
C LYS A 550 13.60 6.22 19.11
N VAL A 551 14.56 5.56 18.48
CA VAL A 551 15.82 5.18 19.10
C VAL A 551 16.87 6.24 18.82
N VAL A 552 17.62 6.61 19.87
CA VAL A 552 18.73 7.55 19.84
C VAL A 552 20.00 6.87 20.34
N GLY A 553 21.02 6.78 19.51
CA GLY A 553 22.26 6.05 19.74
C GLY A 553 22.34 4.73 18.96
N LYS A 554 23.42 4.00 19.12
CA LYS A 554 23.72 2.73 18.41
C LYS A 554 23.93 1.55 19.35
N GLY A 555 23.68 1.71 20.64
CA GLY A 555 23.79 0.65 21.63
C GLY A 555 22.67 -0.40 21.47
N GLU A 556 22.90 -1.62 21.94
CA GLU A 556 21.95 -2.72 21.85
C GLU A 556 20.89 -2.73 22.97
N THR A 557 21.12 -1.95 24.05
CA THR A 557 20.24 -1.90 25.22
C THR A 557 19.82 -0.48 25.53
N VAL A 558 18.61 -0.34 26.08
CA VAL A 558 18.04 0.94 26.48
C VAL A 558 18.65 1.40 27.80
N VAL A 559 19.30 2.56 27.79
CA VAL A 559 19.89 3.19 28.98
C VAL A 559 18.89 4.13 29.66
N SER A 560 18.14 4.90 28.88
CA SER A 560 17.09 5.78 29.40
C SER A 560 15.97 5.97 28.39
N GLN A 561 14.81 6.47 28.85
CA GLN A 561 13.62 6.71 28.05
C GLN A 561 12.97 8.05 28.37
N LEU A 562 12.35 8.67 27.37
CA LEU A 562 11.48 9.84 27.51
C LEU A 562 10.19 9.66 26.70
N PRO A 563 9.00 9.93 27.27
CA PRO A 563 8.74 10.30 28.65
C PRO A 563 9.12 9.20 29.64
N ALA A 564 9.24 9.60 30.93
CA ALA A 564 9.54 8.63 31.99
C ALA A 564 8.47 7.53 32.09
N ALA A 565 8.84 6.37 32.58
CA ALA A 565 7.90 5.28 32.83
C ALA A 565 6.76 5.72 33.75
N ASN A 566 5.58 5.17 33.55
CA ASN A 566 4.32 5.51 34.23
C ASN A 566 3.77 6.93 33.91
N THR A 567 4.32 7.64 32.93
CA THR A 567 3.69 8.86 32.42
C THR A 567 2.48 8.45 31.57
N THR A 568 1.33 9.10 31.81
CA THR A 568 0.12 8.87 30.98
C THR A 568 0.14 9.82 29.79
N ILE A 569 0.16 9.26 28.58
CA ILE A 569 0.18 9.99 27.30
C ILE A 569 -0.88 9.44 26.36
N SER A 570 -1.19 10.16 25.29
CA SER A 570 -2.15 9.69 24.27
C SER A 570 -1.59 8.51 23.50
N VAL A 571 -2.45 7.54 23.15
CA VAL A 571 -2.10 6.47 22.20
C VAL A 571 -1.58 7.09 20.90
N GLY A 572 -0.55 6.49 20.31
CA GLY A 572 0.15 7.05 19.13
C GLY A 572 1.28 8.02 19.44
N SER A 573 1.43 8.46 20.71
CA SER A 573 2.57 9.30 21.14
C SER A 573 3.89 8.56 21.01
N THR A 574 4.97 9.30 20.75
CA THR A 574 6.33 8.72 20.60
C THR A 574 7.06 8.66 21.94
N VAL A 575 7.79 7.56 22.16
CA VAL A 575 8.73 7.38 23.27
C VAL A 575 10.16 7.35 22.69
N LEU A 576 11.05 8.21 23.20
CA LEU A 576 12.47 8.19 22.89
C LEU A 576 13.19 7.16 23.74
N LEU A 577 14.03 6.33 23.12
CA LEU A 577 14.91 5.37 23.78
C LEU A 577 16.36 5.77 23.54
N TYR A 578 17.09 6.08 24.61
CA TYR A 578 18.52 6.34 24.54
C TYR A 578 19.30 5.06 24.84
N THR A 579 20.25 4.73 23.96
CA THR A 579 21.02 3.48 24.03
C THR A 579 22.49 3.68 24.41
N GLU A 580 22.91 4.90 24.69
CA GLU A 580 24.26 5.24 25.07
C GLU A 580 24.26 6.08 26.36
N GLU A 581 25.24 5.88 27.25
CA GLU A 581 25.43 6.73 28.42
C GLU A 581 26.06 8.07 27.99
N GLY A 582 25.54 9.18 28.50
CA GLY A 582 26.06 10.52 28.22
C GLY A 582 25.08 11.62 28.56
N GLU A 583 25.54 12.88 28.57
CA GLU A 583 24.65 14.02 28.60
C GLU A 583 23.98 14.16 27.22
N HIS A 584 22.73 13.73 27.13
CA HIS A 584 21.87 13.97 25.96
C HIS A 584 21.15 15.31 26.17
N GLU A 585 20.97 16.06 25.08
CA GLU A 585 20.12 17.26 25.11
C GLU A 585 18.67 16.78 25.31
N THR A 586 18.20 16.85 26.54
CA THR A 586 16.87 16.37 26.95
C THR A 586 15.78 17.41 26.83
N THR A 587 16.13 18.64 26.45
CA THR A 587 15.20 19.77 26.32
C THR A 587 15.06 20.21 24.87
N THR A 588 13.93 20.83 24.56
CA THR A 588 13.63 21.41 23.24
C THR A 588 12.75 22.64 23.38
N VAL A 589 12.66 23.44 22.33
CA VAL A 589 11.87 24.68 22.31
C VAL A 589 10.51 24.40 21.65
N VAL A 590 9.45 24.83 22.32
CA VAL A 590 8.07 24.64 21.82
C VAL A 590 7.82 25.59 20.64
N PRO A 591 7.39 25.05 19.47
CA PRO A 591 7.08 25.86 18.31
C PRO A 591 5.77 26.65 18.47
N ASN A 592 5.61 27.70 17.65
CA ASN A 592 4.35 28.42 17.55
C ASN A 592 3.37 27.66 16.66
N LEU A 593 2.24 27.24 17.25
CA LEU A 593 1.20 26.47 16.57
C LEU A 593 0.00 27.31 16.14
N GLU A 594 -0.09 28.58 16.55
CA GLU A 594 -1.23 29.43 16.23
C GLU A 594 -1.42 29.58 14.71
N GLY A 595 -2.64 29.35 14.25
CA GLY A 595 -3.00 29.41 12.83
C GLY A 595 -2.57 28.20 11.99
N LYS A 596 -1.96 27.18 12.59
CA LYS A 596 -1.52 25.97 11.92
C LYS A 596 -2.63 24.92 11.90
N THR A 597 -2.68 24.13 10.83
CA THR A 597 -3.56 22.97 10.74
C THR A 597 -3.12 21.85 11.70
N PRO A 598 -3.98 20.88 12.05
CA PRO A 598 -3.59 19.75 12.88
C PRO A 598 -2.36 19.01 12.36
N ALA A 599 -2.27 18.78 11.05
CA ALA A 599 -1.12 18.12 10.42
C ALA A 599 0.18 18.95 10.56
N GLU A 600 0.11 20.27 10.32
CA GLU A 600 1.25 21.17 10.51
C GLU A 600 1.68 21.24 11.99
N CYS A 601 0.72 21.24 12.93
CA CYS A 601 1.02 21.22 14.36
C CYS A 601 1.76 19.94 14.75
N ASN A 602 1.27 18.79 14.28
CA ASN A 602 1.93 17.51 14.54
C ASN A 602 3.35 17.48 13.96
N GLN A 603 3.52 17.93 12.72
CA GLN A 603 4.84 17.97 12.09
C GLN A 603 5.82 18.90 12.83
N LEU A 604 5.38 20.08 13.24
CA LEU A 604 6.21 21.03 14.00
C LEU A 604 6.60 20.45 15.35
N LEU A 605 5.67 19.84 16.08
CA LEU A 605 5.93 19.23 17.38
C LEU A 605 6.83 17.99 17.24
N THR A 606 6.59 17.14 16.25
CA THR A 606 7.45 15.97 15.98
C THR A 606 8.87 16.39 15.62
N ASN A 607 9.04 17.42 14.81
CA ASN A 607 10.36 17.97 14.47
C ASN A 607 11.08 18.58 15.68
N SER A 608 10.31 19.07 16.65
CA SER A 608 10.81 19.57 17.94
C SER A 608 10.91 18.49 19.02
N GLU A 609 10.71 17.22 18.65
CA GLU A 609 10.71 16.07 19.58
C GLU A 609 9.72 16.25 20.75
N LEU A 610 8.50 16.71 20.42
CA LEU A 610 7.36 16.90 21.34
C LEU A 610 6.18 16.06 20.90
N ASN A 611 5.32 15.67 21.86
CA ASN A 611 4.06 14.99 21.60
C ASN A 611 2.91 15.99 21.50
N ILE A 612 1.87 15.65 20.73
CA ILE A 612 0.64 16.44 20.63
C ILE A 612 -0.52 15.73 21.33
N GLU A 613 -1.38 16.51 22.01
CA GLU A 613 -2.70 16.06 22.47
C GLU A 613 -3.75 17.06 21.98
N ILE A 614 -4.70 16.58 21.18
CA ILE A 614 -5.77 17.44 20.66
C ILE A 614 -6.90 17.49 21.64
N LEU A 615 -7.21 18.70 22.14
CA LEU A 615 -8.38 18.95 23.00
C LEU A 615 -9.56 19.42 22.15
N GLY A 616 -10.77 18.90 22.43
CA GLY A 616 -12.00 19.34 21.79
C GLY A 616 -12.27 20.86 21.93
N SER A 617 -13.10 21.43 21.05
CA SER A 617 -13.50 22.84 21.16
C SER A 617 -14.59 23.04 22.22
N ASN A 618 -14.53 24.16 22.97
CA ASN A 618 -15.57 24.55 23.93
C ASN A 618 -16.88 25.03 23.27
N GLU A 619 -16.94 25.11 21.93
CA GLU A 619 -18.11 25.58 21.20
C GLU A 619 -18.69 24.44 20.36
N SER A 620 -19.70 23.80 20.91
CA SER A 620 -20.49 22.70 20.32
C SER A 620 -19.71 21.49 19.78
N VAL A 621 -20.29 20.33 20.03
CA VAL A 621 -19.81 18.95 19.77
C VAL A 621 -19.63 18.66 18.27
N THR A 622 -18.77 19.40 17.59
CA THR A 622 -18.35 19.08 16.22
C THR A 622 -16.87 18.74 16.23
N PRO A 623 -16.49 17.55 15.74
CA PRO A 623 -15.08 17.16 15.63
C PRO A 623 -14.30 18.20 14.80
N ILE A 624 -13.12 18.54 15.27
CA ILE A 624 -12.27 19.55 14.64
C ILE A 624 -11.20 18.84 13.83
N THR A 625 -11.50 18.52 12.60
CA THR A 625 -10.57 17.93 11.65
C THR A 625 -10.72 18.59 10.28
N GLY A 626 -9.63 18.73 9.54
CA GLY A 626 -9.67 19.13 8.13
C GLY A 626 -8.98 20.45 7.76
N SER A 627 -8.83 20.68 6.46
CA SER A 627 -8.32 21.92 5.88
C SER A 627 -9.33 23.06 6.13
N GLY A 628 -8.96 24.06 6.90
CA GLY A 628 -9.86 25.11 7.35
C GLY A 628 -10.08 25.08 8.85
N VAL A 629 -9.41 24.16 9.53
CA VAL A 629 -9.30 24.10 10.98
C VAL A 629 -7.90 24.51 11.37
N VAL A 630 -7.77 25.46 12.29
CA VAL A 630 -6.47 25.96 12.73
C VAL A 630 -6.37 26.02 14.24
N ALA A 631 -5.18 25.81 14.76
CA ALA A 631 -4.87 25.94 16.17
C ALA A 631 -5.08 27.39 16.64
N TYR A 632 -5.70 27.54 17.80
CA TYR A 632 -5.89 28.83 18.46
C TYR A 632 -5.42 28.83 19.92
N TYR A 633 -5.06 27.67 20.45
CA TYR A 633 -4.56 27.49 21.81
C TYR A 633 -3.53 26.37 21.83
N GLN A 634 -2.47 26.56 22.57
CA GLN A 634 -1.50 25.53 22.97
C GLN A 634 -1.20 25.65 24.47
N SER A 635 -1.06 24.52 25.16
CA SER A 635 -0.89 24.47 26.63
C SER A 635 0.45 24.98 27.13
N VAL A 636 1.46 24.96 26.27
CA VAL A 636 2.81 25.43 26.54
C VAL A 636 3.11 26.61 25.62
N SER A 637 3.67 27.68 26.14
CA SER A 637 3.91 28.93 25.37
C SER A 637 4.93 28.71 24.24
N PRO A 638 4.72 29.32 23.06
CA PRO A 638 5.74 29.32 22.02
C PRO A 638 7.07 29.92 22.52
N GLY A 639 8.17 29.22 22.20
CA GLY A 639 9.51 29.64 22.64
C GLY A 639 9.92 29.18 24.03
N GLU A 640 9.03 28.54 24.79
CA GLU A 640 9.35 27.94 26.08
C GLU A 640 10.22 26.69 25.89
N THR A 641 11.22 26.50 26.77
CA THR A 641 12.07 25.29 26.75
C THR A 641 11.49 24.25 27.70
N VAL A 642 11.20 23.08 27.20
CA VAL A 642 10.62 21.95 27.94
C VAL A 642 11.42 20.69 27.69
N GLU A 643 11.16 19.63 28.48
CA GLU A 643 11.72 18.31 28.19
C GLU A 643 11.20 17.78 26.84
N LYS A 644 12.06 17.10 26.09
CA LYS A 644 11.66 16.36 24.89
C LYS A 644 10.55 15.36 25.25
N MET A 645 9.67 15.06 24.30
CA MET A 645 8.46 14.22 24.48
C MET A 645 7.42 14.80 25.45
N THR A 646 7.58 16.05 25.92
CA THR A 646 6.49 16.76 26.59
C THR A 646 5.27 16.82 25.68
N THR A 647 4.10 16.51 26.23
CA THR A 647 2.84 16.57 25.48
C THR A 647 2.32 18.02 25.49
N VAL A 648 2.17 18.60 24.30
CA VAL A 648 1.57 19.92 24.10
C VAL A 648 0.09 19.72 23.74
N GLN A 649 -0.80 20.20 24.59
CA GLN A 649 -2.24 20.20 24.34
C GLN A 649 -2.60 21.33 23.39
N VAL A 650 -3.33 21.05 22.31
CA VAL A 650 -3.70 22.02 21.27
C VAL A 650 -5.22 22.03 21.08
N ARG A 651 -5.81 23.24 20.98
CA ARG A 651 -7.21 23.41 20.61
C ARG A 651 -7.33 24.07 19.25
N PHE A 652 -8.29 23.61 18.46
CA PHE A 652 -8.53 24.04 17.09
C PHE A 652 -9.88 24.73 16.94
N LYS A 653 -10.01 25.61 15.94
CA LYS A 653 -11.27 26.26 15.55
C LYS A 653 -11.43 26.24 14.05
N LYS A 654 -12.68 26.18 13.55
CA LYS A 654 -12.97 26.35 12.11
C LYS A 654 -12.71 27.79 11.69
N VAL A 655 -11.98 27.97 10.58
CA VAL A 655 -11.87 29.28 9.90
C VAL A 655 -12.88 29.32 8.79
N ALA A 656 -13.80 30.31 8.82
CA ALA A 656 -14.71 30.53 7.71
C ALA A 656 -13.91 30.73 6.42
N LYS A 657 -14.17 29.95 5.37
CA LYS A 657 -13.62 30.20 4.04
C LYS A 657 -13.99 31.64 3.66
N SER A 658 -13.02 32.53 3.52
CA SER A 658 -13.24 33.84 2.93
C SER A 658 -13.69 33.60 1.49
N GLY A 659 -14.97 33.82 1.23
CA GLY A 659 -15.52 33.70 -0.11
C GLY A 659 -14.72 34.60 -1.05
N ARG A 660 -14.13 34.04 -2.10
CA ARG A 660 -13.62 34.83 -3.23
C ARG A 660 -14.82 35.48 -3.87
N VAL A 661 -14.98 36.81 -3.64
CA VAL A 661 -15.89 37.64 -4.37
C VAL A 661 -15.34 37.77 -5.79
N TYR A 662 -15.91 37.04 -6.74
CA TYR A 662 -15.68 37.33 -8.15
C TYR A 662 -16.42 38.64 -8.48
N SER A 663 -15.70 39.74 -8.63
CA SER A 663 -16.22 40.94 -9.22
C SER A 663 -16.46 40.67 -10.70
N THR A 664 -17.73 40.55 -11.09
CA THR A 664 -18.14 40.66 -12.49
C THR A 664 -17.83 42.07 -12.96
N GLN A 665 -16.73 42.26 -13.69
CA GLN A 665 -16.56 43.44 -14.51
C GLN A 665 -17.56 43.34 -15.70
N ASN A 666 -18.64 44.09 -15.61
CA ASN A 666 -19.47 44.45 -16.73
C ASN A 666 -18.65 45.30 -17.69
N ASN A 667 -18.12 44.76 -18.75
CA ASN A 667 -17.72 45.54 -19.93
C ASN A 667 -18.90 45.69 -20.86
N GLY A 668 -19.64 46.78 -20.63
CA GLY A 668 -20.52 47.32 -21.67
C GLY A 668 -19.67 47.98 -22.77
N LYS A 669 -19.73 47.42 -23.94
CA LYS A 669 -19.99 48.05 -25.24
C LYS A 669 -20.02 46.98 -26.32
#